data_4a63bb8a6f7cb77ece464641faaf6d34
#
_entry.id   4a63bb8a6f7cb77ece464641faaf6d34
#
_cell.length_a   1.000
_cell.length_b   1.000
_cell.length_c   1.000
_cell.angle_alpha   90.00
_cell.angle_beta   90.00
_cell.angle_gamma   90.00
#
_symmetry.space_group_name_H-M   'P 1'
#
loop_
_entity.id
_entity.type
_entity.pdbx_description
1 polymer ?
#
loop_
_entity_poly.entity_id
_entity_poly.type
_entity_poly.pdbx_seq_one_letter_code
_entity_poly.pdbx_strand_id
1 'polypeptide(L)'
;MFSPDTSISEFIPLSSHVAPTVVKTTGGDFLLTWHLEGLPFVGREDWELEHKHNTFNRLLQTLRAPDFVNVAFWVHDIRRRRTLKGRTSFKQKFNQDVCDQYMGMLSSQRIMQNELYLTMLYRPVVSGKRMMDKSSNVTKLQAEQDQAVAKLLEMAGNVEAVIRDYAPYRMGMYEAKNGQVFSETLEFFGYLLNRIDEPVPVLSAPVKDYLPISRHMFSAKTGDFVISTPNGVNHFGAILNIKEYAEGTYPGVLNGLKYLDFEYVITHSFSPMGRQDALKVLDRTKGMMISSGDKAVSQIIELDQAMDQLSSGNFVLGEYHFIMAVFADSQEKLSQNIASTRAELSNAGFVSTKEDLAVTASFYSQFPANWRFRTRLANVSSLNFLGLSPLHNFATGKQHNNPWGDCVTTLQTTNGQPYYFNFHATHPSENSLGEKAIANTMVIGKSGTGKTALINFLLSQVQKYDPSPTIFFFDKDRGAEIFVRACGGNYLALDNGQATGFNPFQCENNESNVQFLADLIKVLAGKREYSAREEEDIFRGVENMLDTPMHLRSMTNFQKSLPNMGDDGLYARMRRWTAGNSLGWVFDNPVDTIDLSRANIIGFDYTDIIDNPEVRVPVINYLLHKLESLIDGRPLIYVMDEFWKILDGEGGLKEFAKNKQKTIRKQNGLGIFATQSPEDALKSDIAAALIEQTATLILLPNPNASRSDYIDGLKLTEAEFKVVTALDERSRCFLVKQGHAASVCQLNLRGMDDILSVISASTDNIEVMHRVLQDAAQREKVLQADLTPEQWLGEFYKKRKGSRQAAPRTDAVT
;
A
#
# COMPACT_ATOMS: atom_id res chain seq x y z
N MET A 1 -35.72 6.45 -44.72
CA MET A 1 -35.93 7.59 -43.82
C MET A 1 -34.77 7.59 -42.83
N PHE A 2 -33.90 8.61 -42.89
CA PHE A 2 -32.93 8.82 -41.86
C PHE A 2 -33.69 9.32 -40.63
N SER A 3 -33.61 8.60 -39.49
CA SER A 3 -34.08 9.16 -38.25
C SER A 3 -33.22 10.40 -37.91
N PRO A 4 -33.83 11.52 -37.47
CA PRO A 4 -33.03 12.66 -37.06
C PRO A 4 -32.03 12.24 -35.99
N ASP A 5 -30.77 12.75 -36.07
CA ASP A 5 -29.75 12.54 -35.04
C ASP A 5 -30.31 13.01 -33.69
N THR A 6 -30.42 12.10 -32.76
CA THR A 6 -30.90 12.44 -31.41
C THR A 6 -29.77 13.08 -30.64
N SER A 7 -29.99 14.24 -30.02
CA SER A 7 -28.96 14.87 -29.20
C SER A 7 -28.59 14.00 -27.99
N ILE A 8 -27.30 13.86 -27.70
CA ILE A 8 -26.82 13.16 -26.53
C ILE A 8 -27.43 13.74 -25.24
N SER A 9 -27.70 15.02 -25.17
CA SER A 9 -28.30 15.71 -24.02
C SER A 9 -29.66 15.11 -23.59
N GLU A 10 -30.40 14.46 -24.53
CA GLU A 10 -31.68 13.80 -24.21
C GLU A 10 -31.52 12.52 -23.37
N PHE A 11 -30.34 11.94 -23.36
CA PHE A 11 -30.00 10.73 -22.60
C PHE A 11 -29.36 11.04 -21.25
N ILE A 12 -29.01 12.32 -20.97
CA ILE A 12 -28.34 12.71 -19.74
C ILE A 12 -29.37 13.23 -18.72
N PRO A 13 -29.55 12.55 -17.58
CA PRO A 13 -30.57 12.91 -16.61
C PRO A 13 -30.14 14.03 -15.64
N LEU A 14 -28.98 14.65 -15.81
CA LEU A 14 -28.40 15.64 -14.89
C LEU A 14 -28.86 17.06 -15.24
N SER A 15 -29.27 17.83 -14.24
CA SER A 15 -29.73 19.22 -14.37
C SER A 15 -28.73 20.22 -13.83
N SER A 16 -28.53 20.29 -12.52
CA SER A 16 -27.67 21.28 -11.88
C SER A 16 -27.25 20.85 -10.48
N HIS A 17 -26.16 21.40 -9.96
CA HIS A 17 -25.88 21.37 -8.53
C HIS A 17 -26.94 22.17 -7.77
N VAL A 18 -27.40 21.64 -6.66
CA VAL A 18 -28.33 22.31 -5.72
C VAL A 18 -27.74 22.45 -4.32
N ALA A 19 -26.63 21.75 -4.05
CA ALA A 19 -25.76 21.90 -2.90
C ALA A 19 -24.33 21.48 -3.30
N PRO A 20 -23.31 21.78 -2.50
CA PRO A 20 -21.91 21.47 -2.85
C PRO A 20 -21.67 20.03 -3.29
N THR A 21 -22.37 19.05 -2.70
CA THR A 21 -22.23 17.63 -3.00
C THR A 21 -23.48 16.99 -3.59
N VAL A 22 -24.54 17.78 -3.90
CA VAL A 22 -25.82 17.25 -4.39
C VAL A 22 -26.13 17.79 -5.77
N VAL A 23 -26.38 16.87 -6.71
CA VAL A 23 -26.84 17.17 -8.07
C VAL A 23 -28.31 16.80 -8.21
N LYS A 24 -29.11 17.70 -8.82
CA LYS A 24 -30.50 17.48 -9.18
C LYS A 24 -30.60 16.90 -10.59
N THR A 25 -31.49 15.93 -10.76
CA THR A 25 -31.79 15.36 -12.06
C THR A 25 -32.88 16.14 -12.82
N THR A 26 -32.98 15.95 -14.10
CA THR A 26 -34.05 16.50 -14.93
C THR A 26 -35.43 15.94 -14.54
N GLY A 27 -35.48 14.74 -13.97
CA GLY A 27 -36.70 14.11 -13.43
C GLY A 27 -37.11 14.62 -12.05
N GLY A 28 -36.31 15.46 -11.40
CA GLY A 28 -36.53 15.98 -10.05
C GLY A 28 -36.05 15.09 -8.92
N ASP A 29 -35.27 14.06 -9.22
CA ASP A 29 -34.55 13.25 -8.22
C ASP A 29 -33.28 13.99 -7.79
N PHE A 30 -32.74 13.65 -6.62
CA PHE A 30 -31.49 14.20 -6.07
C PHE A 30 -30.48 13.09 -5.89
N LEU A 31 -29.22 13.33 -6.23
CA LEU A 31 -28.14 12.34 -6.08
C LEU A 31 -26.91 12.95 -5.43
N LEU A 32 -26.16 12.11 -4.77
CA LEU A 32 -24.80 12.37 -4.32
C LEU A 32 -23.93 11.12 -4.58
N THR A 33 -22.65 11.35 -4.78
CA THR A 33 -21.69 10.28 -5.16
C THR A 33 -20.50 10.28 -4.22
N TRP A 34 -20.07 9.08 -3.84
CA TRP A 34 -18.80 8.84 -3.16
C TRP A 34 -17.82 8.15 -4.11
N HIS A 35 -16.60 8.57 -4.06
CA HIS A 35 -15.46 7.77 -4.47
C HIS A 35 -15.05 6.89 -3.29
N LEU A 36 -14.80 5.59 -3.51
CA LEU A 36 -14.43 4.64 -2.48
C LEU A 36 -13.05 4.05 -2.77
N GLU A 37 -12.19 3.95 -1.76
CA GLU A 37 -11.00 3.11 -1.88
C GLU A 37 -11.38 1.63 -1.99
N GLY A 38 -12.50 1.26 -1.38
CA GLY A 38 -13.02 -0.09 -1.37
C GLY A 38 -12.42 -0.96 -0.26
N LEU A 39 -13.00 -2.15 -0.09
CA LEU A 39 -12.50 -3.12 0.89
C LEU A 39 -11.43 -4.01 0.27
N PRO A 40 -10.18 -3.97 0.76
CA PRO A 40 -9.16 -4.91 0.32
C PRO A 40 -9.60 -6.35 0.61
N PHE A 41 -9.67 -7.19 -0.42
CA PHE A 41 -10.15 -8.57 -0.28
C PHE A 41 -9.03 -9.61 -0.35
N VAL A 42 -7.87 -9.23 -0.91
CA VAL A 42 -6.70 -10.11 -1.01
C VAL A 42 -6.15 -10.37 0.39
N GLY A 43 -6.03 -11.65 0.75
CA GLY A 43 -5.50 -12.04 2.06
C GLY A 43 -6.50 -11.99 3.23
N ARG A 44 -7.77 -11.61 2.99
CA ARG A 44 -8.81 -11.66 4.02
C ARG A 44 -9.47 -13.03 4.09
N GLU A 45 -9.94 -13.36 5.29
CA GLU A 45 -10.74 -14.54 5.52
C GLU A 45 -12.20 -14.34 5.05
N ASP A 46 -12.82 -15.42 4.56
CA ASP A 46 -14.20 -15.37 4.03
C ASP A 46 -15.19 -14.86 5.09
N TRP A 47 -15.04 -15.25 6.36
CA TRP A 47 -15.91 -14.80 7.44
C TRP A 47 -15.84 -13.28 7.70
N GLU A 48 -14.68 -12.64 7.48
CA GLU A 48 -14.55 -11.19 7.60
C GLU A 48 -15.32 -10.48 6.47
N LEU A 49 -15.20 -11.00 5.25
CA LEU A 49 -15.93 -10.48 4.09
C LEU A 49 -17.43 -10.65 4.27
N GLU A 50 -17.88 -11.81 4.75
CA GLU A 50 -19.29 -12.07 5.06
C GLU A 50 -19.82 -11.16 6.17
N HIS A 51 -19.03 -10.89 7.20
CA HIS A 51 -19.43 -9.99 8.28
C HIS A 51 -19.69 -8.57 7.75
N LYS A 52 -18.81 -8.05 6.89
CA LYS A 52 -18.98 -6.73 6.25
C LYS A 52 -20.20 -6.71 5.33
N HIS A 53 -20.38 -7.74 4.55
CA HIS A 53 -21.55 -7.96 3.70
C HIS A 53 -22.86 -7.92 4.50
N ASN A 54 -22.93 -8.65 5.59
CA ASN A 54 -24.10 -8.66 6.49
C ASN A 54 -24.35 -7.31 7.17
N THR A 55 -23.28 -6.57 7.49
CA THR A 55 -23.39 -5.23 8.07
C THR A 55 -24.03 -4.25 7.09
N PHE A 56 -23.61 -4.30 5.82
CA PHE A 56 -24.21 -3.46 4.79
C PHE A 56 -25.65 -3.89 4.47
N ASN A 57 -25.95 -5.19 4.47
CA ASN A 57 -27.33 -5.67 4.33
C ASN A 57 -28.26 -5.12 5.40
N ARG A 58 -27.82 -5.04 6.66
CA ARG A 58 -28.59 -4.41 7.75
C ARG A 58 -28.92 -2.95 7.46
N LEU A 59 -27.99 -2.19 6.88
CA LEU A 59 -28.27 -0.82 6.44
C LEU A 59 -29.41 -0.79 5.42
N LEU A 60 -29.32 -1.63 4.36
CA LEU A 60 -30.37 -1.69 3.35
C LEU A 60 -31.73 -2.09 3.93
N GLN A 61 -31.75 -2.94 4.97
CA GLN A 61 -32.98 -3.27 5.70
C GLN A 61 -33.60 -2.07 6.42
N THR A 62 -32.79 -1.14 6.95
CA THR A 62 -33.29 0.09 7.58
C THR A 62 -33.91 1.04 6.56
N LEU A 63 -33.38 1.06 5.33
CA LEU A 63 -33.86 1.91 4.24
C LEU A 63 -35.23 1.45 3.66
N ARG A 64 -35.79 0.33 4.14
CA ARG A 64 -37.13 -0.15 3.74
C ARG A 64 -38.30 0.57 4.43
N ALA A 65 -38.03 1.41 5.43
CA ALA A 65 -39.06 2.21 6.09
C ALA A 65 -39.79 3.10 5.07
N PRO A 66 -41.06 3.45 5.26
CA PRO A 66 -41.85 4.22 4.29
C PRO A 66 -41.16 5.49 3.80
N ASP A 67 -40.34 6.11 4.64
CA ASP A 67 -39.61 7.32 4.34
C ASP A 67 -38.38 7.07 3.39
N PHE A 68 -37.96 5.81 3.22
CA PHE A 68 -36.75 5.42 2.48
C PHE A 68 -37.01 4.56 1.22
N VAL A 69 -38.27 4.21 0.92
CA VAL A 69 -38.65 3.40 -0.27
C VAL A 69 -38.25 4.07 -1.61
N ASN A 70 -37.87 5.34 -1.56
CA ASN A 70 -37.52 6.13 -2.74
C ASN A 70 -36.00 6.34 -2.90
N VAL A 71 -35.20 5.51 -2.25
CA VAL A 71 -33.75 5.51 -2.42
C VAL A 71 -33.34 4.41 -3.39
N ALA A 72 -32.37 4.70 -4.24
CA ALA A 72 -31.73 3.71 -5.09
C ALA A 72 -30.22 3.92 -5.10
N PHE A 73 -29.47 2.88 -5.42
CA PHE A 73 -28.04 2.88 -5.47
C PHE A 73 -27.55 2.55 -6.89
N TRP A 74 -26.55 3.28 -7.33
CA TRP A 74 -25.72 2.95 -8.47
C TRP A 74 -24.30 2.73 -8.00
N VAL A 75 -23.72 1.58 -8.32
CA VAL A 75 -22.31 1.28 -8.08
C VAL A 75 -21.60 1.18 -9.41
N HIS A 76 -20.50 1.89 -9.53
CA HIS A 76 -19.63 1.79 -10.70
C HIS A 76 -18.28 1.24 -10.28
N ASP A 77 -17.86 0.17 -10.96
CA ASP A 77 -16.52 -0.39 -10.86
C ASP A 77 -15.82 -0.12 -12.19
N ILE A 78 -14.83 0.78 -12.15
CA ILE A 78 -14.15 1.27 -13.35
C ILE A 78 -12.72 0.76 -13.32
N ARG A 79 -12.32 0.07 -14.38
CA ARG A 79 -10.93 -0.26 -14.63
C ARG A 79 -10.44 0.57 -15.80
N ARG A 80 -9.45 1.39 -15.56
CA ARG A 80 -8.90 2.29 -16.58
C ARG A 80 -7.39 2.41 -16.54
N ARG A 81 -6.81 2.77 -17.69
CA ARG A 81 -5.39 3.03 -17.82
C ARG A 81 -5.02 4.33 -17.12
N ARG A 82 -3.94 4.30 -16.34
CA ARG A 82 -3.37 5.48 -15.71
C ARG A 82 -1.92 5.67 -16.13
N THR A 83 -1.51 6.92 -16.28
CA THR A 83 -0.11 7.29 -16.49
C THR A 83 0.44 7.82 -15.18
N LEU A 84 1.50 7.19 -14.69
CA LEU A 84 2.19 7.71 -13.50
C LEU A 84 2.90 9.01 -13.87
N LYS A 85 2.52 10.09 -13.23
CA LYS A 85 3.15 11.40 -13.35
C LYS A 85 3.81 11.73 -12.01
N GLY A 86 5.05 12.14 -12.06
CA GLY A 86 5.77 12.66 -10.89
C GLY A 86 7.26 12.74 -11.19
N ARG A 87 7.86 13.90 -10.96
CA ARG A 87 9.30 14.05 -10.89
C ARG A 87 9.67 14.22 -9.42
N THR A 88 10.51 13.33 -8.93
CA THR A 88 11.08 13.38 -7.59
C THR A 88 12.53 13.80 -7.73
N SER A 89 13.00 14.71 -6.87
CA SER A 89 14.41 15.15 -6.87
C SER A 89 15.15 14.55 -5.68
N PHE A 90 16.37 14.13 -5.91
CA PHE A 90 17.27 13.58 -4.90
C PHE A 90 18.55 14.42 -4.83
N LYS A 91 19.14 14.50 -3.64
CA LYS A 91 20.42 15.19 -3.45
C LYS A 91 21.59 14.40 -4.10
N GLN A 92 21.53 13.08 -4.05
CA GLN A 92 22.55 12.18 -4.61
C GLN A 92 22.15 11.70 -6.00
N LYS A 93 23.10 11.80 -6.95
CA LYS A 93 22.88 11.41 -8.34
C LYS A 93 22.49 9.94 -8.48
N PHE A 94 23.12 9.04 -7.72
CA PHE A 94 22.80 7.61 -7.77
C PHE A 94 21.31 7.37 -7.49
N ASN A 95 20.76 7.98 -6.43
CA ASN A 95 19.34 7.81 -6.05
C ASN A 95 18.40 8.41 -7.10
N GLN A 96 18.82 9.54 -7.74
CA GLN A 96 18.07 10.11 -8.87
C GLN A 96 18.05 9.13 -10.06
N ASP A 97 19.20 8.57 -10.44
CA ASP A 97 19.31 7.63 -11.55
C ASP A 97 18.46 6.36 -11.30
N VAL A 98 18.45 5.84 -10.06
CA VAL A 98 17.59 4.71 -9.65
C VAL A 98 16.12 5.05 -9.86
N CYS A 99 15.67 6.21 -9.35
CA CYS A 99 14.29 6.65 -9.46
C CYS A 99 13.87 6.87 -10.92
N ASP A 100 14.68 7.60 -11.70
CA ASP A 100 14.36 7.95 -13.08
C ASP A 100 14.27 6.72 -13.98
N GLN A 101 15.20 5.76 -13.86
CA GLN A 101 15.16 4.52 -14.64
C GLN A 101 13.98 3.64 -14.22
N TYR A 102 13.74 3.48 -12.92
CA TYR A 102 12.62 2.69 -12.41
C TYR A 102 11.27 3.27 -12.81
N MET A 103 11.05 4.57 -12.60
CA MET A 103 9.82 5.25 -12.99
C MET A 103 9.63 5.29 -14.50
N GLY A 104 10.72 5.43 -15.28
CA GLY A 104 10.70 5.32 -16.73
C GLY A 104 10.21 3.94 -17.19
N MET A 105 10.70 2.88 -16.55
CA MET A 105 10.26 1.51 -16.82
C MET A 105 8.78 1.33 -16.44
N LEU A 106 8.36 1.75 -15.26
CA LEU A 106 6.94 1.67 -14.84
C LEU A 106 6.02 2.45 -15.78
N SER A 107 6.42 3.65 -16.18
CA SER A 107 5.63 4.49 -17.08
C SER A 107 5.50 3.91 -18.50
N SER A 108 6.44 3.05 -18.92
CA SER A 108 6.37 2.32 -20.19
C SER A 108 5.42 1.11 -20.15
N GLN A 109 5.06 0.66 -18.95
CA GLN A 109 4.15 -0.47 -18.75
C GLN A 109 2.69 0.01 -18.74
N ARG A 110 1.79 -0.95 -19.01
CA ARG A 110 0.35 -0.70 -18.93
C ARG A 110 -0.06 -0.73 -17.45
N ILE A 111 -0.24 0.45 -16.86
CA ILE A 111 -0.75 0.57 -15.49
C ILE A 111 -2.26 0.70 -15.55
N MET A 112 -2.95 -0.19 -14.87
CA MET A 112 -4.40 -0.23 -14.75
C MET A 112 -4.79 0.18 -13.33
N GLN A 113 -5.86 0.93 -13.18
CA GLN A 113 -6.40 1.32 -11.87
C GLN A 113 -7.87 0.94 -11.77
N ASN A 114 -8.24 0.32 -10.66
CA ASN A 114 -9.64 0.06 -10.33
C ASN A 114 -10.15 1.19 -9.43
N GLU A 115 -11.26 1.77 -9.79
CA GLU A 115 -11.91 2.86 -9.06
C GLU A 115 -13.36 2.48 -8.79
N LEU A 116 -13.82 2.76 -7.57
CA LEU A 116 -15.17 2.45 -7.12
C LEU A 116 -15.93 3.73 -6.82
N TYR A 117 -17.14 3.81 -7.35
CA TYR A 117 -18.04 4.90 -7.09
C TYR A 117 -19.40 4.35 -6.62
N LEU A 118 -19.92 4.94 -5.54
CA LEU A 118 -21.27 4.67 -5.04
C LEU A 118 -22.08 5.94 -5.18
N THR A 119 -23.18 5.89 -5.93
CA THR A 119 -24.13 6.99 -6.04
C THR A 119 -25.44 6.60 -5.35
N MET A 120 -25.87 7.42 -4.42
CA MET A 120 -27.18 7.31 -3.79
C MET A 120 -28.13 8.32 -4.44
N LEU A 121 -29.27 7.82 -4.90
CA LEU A 121 -30.33 8.60 -5.52
C LEU A 121 -31.55 8.63 -4.59
N TYR A 122 -32.07 9.81 -4.34
CA TYR A 122 -33.31 10.01 -3.59
C TYR A 122 -34.38 10.60 -4.49
N ARG A 123 -35.52 9.93 -4.53
CA ARG A 123 -36.73 10.36 -5.25
C ARG A 123 -37.77 10.83 -4.26
N PRO A 124 -37.99 12.16 -4.08
CA PRO A 124 -39.00 12.66 -3.16
C PRO A 124 -40.40 12.21 -3.60
N VAL A 125 -41.19 11.73 -2.65
CA VAL A 125 -42.63 11.44 -2.89
C VAL A 125 -43.37 12.76 -3.03
N VAL A 126 -43.69 13.13 -4.24
CA VAL A 126 -44.64 14.22 -4.46
C VAL A 126 -46.04 13.64 -4.47
N SER A 127 -46.80 13.96 -3.42
CA SER A 127 -48.18 13.52 -3.34
C SER A 127 -48.97 13.91 -4.61
N GLY A 128 -49.50 12.93 -5.28
CA GLY A 128 -50.50 12.79 -6.35
C GLY A 128 -50.93 13.92 -7.30
N LYS A 129 -50.36 15.14 -7.22
CA LYS A 129 -50.81 16.32 -8.01
C LYS A 129 -49.74 16.92 -8.91
N ARG A 130 -48.76 16.16 -9.37
CA ARG A 130 -47.67 16.69 -10.17
C ARG A 130 -48.04 17.19 -11.59
N MET A 131 -49.25 17.03 -12.04
CA MET A 131 -49.57 17.24 -13.43
C MET A 131 -50.32 18.54 -13.79
N MET A 132 -50.77 19.33 -12.84
CA MET A 132 -51.67 20.47 -13.16
C MET A 132 -51.43 21.82 -12.50
N ASP A 133 -50.43 21.99 -11.64
CA ASP A 133 -50.22 23.29 -11.00
C ASP A 133 -49.04 24.06 -11.63
N LYS A 134 -49.37 24.81 -12.70
CA LYS A 134 -48.45 25.76 -13.34
C LYS A 134 -48.24 27.07 -12.53
N SER A 135 -48.82 27.16 -11.35
CA SER A 135 -48.77 28.32 -10.47
C SER A 135 -48.04 28.05 -9.15
N SER A 136 -47.12 27.09 -9.11
CA SER A 136 -46.35 26.84 -7.89
C SER A 136 -45.41 28.03 -7.61
N ASN A 137 -45.63 28.63 -6.44
CA ASN A 137 -44.79 29.71 -5.90
C ASN A 137 -43.31 29.20 -5.81
N VAL A 138 -42.38 29.95 -6.45
CA VAL A 138 -40.96 29.62 -6.48
C VAL A 138 -40.41 29.34 -5.08
N THR A 139 -40.83 30.09 -4.09
CA THR A 139 -40.46 29.91 -2.67
C THR A 139 -40.84 28.52 -2.10
N LYS A 140 -42.01 27.98 -2.51
CA LYS A 140 -42.49 26.68 -2.09
C LYS A 140 -41.65 25.57 -2.75
N LEU A 141 -41.33 25.71 -4.03
CA LEU A 141 -40.46 24.75 -4.74
C LEU A 141 -39.05 24.75 -4.19
N GLN A 142 -38.56 25.91 -3.78
CA GLN A 142 -37.26 26.04 -3.12
C GLN A 142 -37.26 25.31 -1.77
N ALA A 143 -38.29 25.55 -0.93
CA ALA A 143 -38.43 24.90 0.38
C ALA A 143 -38.54 23.37 0.26
N GLU A 144 -39.30 22.87 -0.73
CA GLU A 144 -39.41 21.42 -1.01
C GLU A 144 -38.08 20.84 -1.46
N GLN A 145 -37.29 21.56 -2.27
CA GLN A 145 -35.95 21.18 -2.68
C GLN A 145 -35.00 21.14 -1.50
N ASP A 146 -34.97 22.16 -0.65
CA ASP A 146 -34.09 22.26 0.51
C ASP A 146 -34.41 21.13 1.51
N GLN A 147 -35.67 20.80 1.69
CA GLN A 147 -36.10 19.66 2.53
C GLN A 147 -35.63 18.31 1.94
N ALA A 148 -35.73 18.13 0.63
CA ALA A 148 -35.28 16.92 -0.04
C ALA A 148 -33.75 16.75 0.04
N VAL A 149 -33.00 17.85 -0.12
CA VAL A 149 -31.54 17.88 0.03
C VAL A 149 -31.15 17.55 1.47
N ALA A 150 -31.81 18.15 2.47
CA ALA A 150 -31.54 17.88 3.89
C ALA A 150 -31.78 16.40 4.21
N LYS A 151 -32.89 15.81 3.71
CA LYS A 151 -33.18 14.38 3.89
C LYS A 151 -32.14 13.48 3.23
N LEU A 152 -31.69 13.79 2.02
CA LEU A 152 -30.63 13.04 1.33
C LEU A 152 -29.32 13.11 2.11
N LEU A 153 -28.93 14.26 2.64
CA LEU A 153 -27.70 14.44 3.41
C LEU A 153 -27.76 13.69 4.76
N GLU A 154 -28.92 13.63 5.43
CA GLU A 154 -29.13 12.83 6.63
C GLU A 154 -28.91 11.34 6.33
N MET A 155 -29.54 10.83 5.27
CA MET A 155 -29.39 9.43 4.86
C MET A 155 -27.95 9.13 4.45
N ALA A 156 -27.29 10.05 3.77
CA ALA A 156 -25.88 9.91 3.38
C ALA A 156 -24.96 9.74 4.60
N GLY A 157 -25.20 10.48 5.68
CA GLY A 157 -24.46 10.31 6.93
C GLY A 157 -24.60 8.89 7.52
N ASN A 158 -25.80 8.30 7.45
CA ASN A 158 -26.04 6.94 7.91
C ASN A 158 -25.31 5.91 7.02
N VAL A 159 -25.28 6.11 5.71
CA VAL A 159 -24.52 5.27 4.78
C VAL A 159 -23.03 5.36 5.08
N GLU A 160 -22.46 6.55 5.21
CA GLU A 160 -21.04 6.77 5.50
C GLU A 160 -20.59 6.10 6.79
N ALA A 161 -21.42 6.13 7.84
CA ALA A 161 -21.12 5.46 9.10
C ALA A 161 -20.91 3.94 8.92
N VAL A 162 -21.71 3.32 8.05
CA VAL A 162 -21.62 1.87 7.77
C VAL A 162 -20.48 1.52 6.82
N ILE A 163 -20.23 2.37 5.81
CA ILE A 163 -19.18 2.12 4.80
C ILE A 163 -17.84 2.76 5.17
N ARG A 164 -17.62 3.16 6.42
CA ARG A 164 -16.38 3.82 6.86
C ARG A 164 -15.12 3.04 6.49
N ASP A 165 -15.16 1.71 6.60
CA ASP A 165 -14.03 0.83 6.30
C ASP A 165 -13.69 0.75 4.81
N TYR A 166 -14.57 1.26 3.95
CA TYR A 166 -14.36 1.38 2.51
C TYR A 166 -13.74 2.73 2.13
N ALA A 167 -13.36 3.56 3.12
CA ALA A 167 -12.79 4.89 2.99
C ALA A 167 -13.57 5.78 2.00
N PRO A 168 -14.85 6.10 2.29
CA PRO A 168 -15.67 6.92 1.41
C PRO A 168 -15.19 8.37 1.40
N TYR A 169 -15.05 8.91 0.19
CA TYR A 169 -14.83 10.33 -0.05
C TYR A 169 -16.04 10.88 -0.79
N ARG A 170 -16.79 11.82 -0.17
CA ARG A 170 -17.95 12.46 -0.77
C ARG A 170 -17.51 13.47 -1.80
N MET A 171 -17.81 13.20 -3.08
CA MET A 171 -17.45 14.07 -4.21
C MET A 171 -18.27 15.34 -4.19
N GLY A 172 -17.66 16.47 -4.54
CA GLY A 172 -18.31 17.76 -4.47
C GLY A 172 -17.78 18.79 -5.45
N MET A 173 -18.19 20.03 -5.22
CA MET A 173 -17.63 21.18 -5.91
C MET A 173 -16.33 21.62 -5.23
N TYR A 174 -15.38 22.06 -6.05
CA TYR A 174 -14.11 22.64 -5.57
C TYR A 174 -13.76 23.90 -6.36
N GLU A 175 -13.01 24.81 -5.74
CA GLU A 175 -12.55 26.05 -6.36
C GLU A 175 -11.10 25.91 -6.80
N ALA A 176 -10.82 26.20 -8.06
CA ALA A 176 -9.47 26.24 -8.58
C ALA A 176 -8.77 27.56 -8.22
N LYS A 177 -7.43 27.59 -8.34
CA LYS A 177 -6.60 28.76 -8.02
C LYS A 177 -7.01 30.07 -8.75
N ASN A 178 -7.73 29.96 -9.85
CA ASN A 178 -8.23 31.09 -10.64
C ASN A 178 -9.64 31.56 -10.20
N GLY A 179 -10.21 30.99 -9.12
CA GLY A 179 -11.56 31.33 -8.64
C GLY A 179 -12.70 30.63 -9.39
N GLN A 180 -12.41 29.77 -10.36
CA GLN A 180 -13.42 29.01 -11.08
C GLN A 180 -13.83 27.78 -10.28
N VAL A 181 -15.14 27.50 -10.22
CA VAL A 181 -15.70 26.34 -9.52
C VAL A 181 -15.86 25.17 -10.47
N PHE A 182 -15.38 24.02 -10.08
CA PHE A 182 -15.47 22.73 -10.77
C PHE A 182 -16.21 21.71 -9.91
N SER A 183 -16.54 20.57 -10.48
CA SER A 183 -17.26 19.49 -9.76
C SER A 183 -16.66 18.12 -10.06
N GLU A 184 -16.14 17.47 -9.03
CA GLU A 184 -15.65 16.08 -9.10
C GLU A 184 -16.75 15.11 -9.54
N THR A 185 -17.99 15.31 -9.06
CA THR A 185 -19.15 14.50 -9.46
C THR A 185 -19.42 14.61 -10.96
N LEU A 186 -19.33 15.80 -11.53
CA LEU A 186 -19.53 15.99 -12.97
C LEU A 186 -18.34 15.49 -13.79
N GLU A 187 -17.12 15.55 -13.27
CA GLU A 187 -15.93 14.94 -13.89
C GLU A 187 -16.09 13.43 -13.99
N PHE A 188 -16.57 12.78 -12.93
CA PHE A 188 -16.88 11.34 -12.94
C PHE A 188 -17.92 11.00 -14.02
N PHE A 189 -19.06 11.69 -14.06
CA PHE A 189 -20.07 11.48 -15.09
C PHE A 189 -19.57 11.88 -16.49
N GLY A 190 -18.74 12.90 -16.58
CA GLY A 190 -18.06 13.30 -17.80
C GLY A 190 -17.15 12.20 -18.35
N TYR A 191 -16.39 11.51 -17.46
CA TYR A 191 -15.59 10.37 -17.84
C TYR A 191 -16.42 9.19 -18.35
N LEU A 192 -17.53 8.84 -17.69
CA LEU A 192 -18.43 7.78 -18.17
C LEU A 192 -18.95 8.08 -19.58
N LEU A 193 -19.23 9.34 -19.86
CA LEU A 193 -19.76 9.79 -21.14
C LEU A 193 -18.68 9.91 -22.21
N ASN A 194 -17.60 10.63 -21.91
CA ASN A 194 -16.65 11.11 -22.90
C ASN A 194 -15.34 10.30 -22.97
N ARG A 195 -15.07 9.45 -21.98
CA ARG A 195 -13.80 8.71 -21.84
C ARG A 195 -12.56 9.62 -21.74
N ILE A 196 -12.73 10.81 -21.19
CA ILE A 196 -11.68 11.80 -20.98
C ILE A 196 -11.71 12.25 -19.51
N ASP A 197 -10.52 12.39 -18.91
CA ASP A 197 -10.33 12.97 -17.58
C ASP A 197 -10.09 14.47 -17.75
N GLU A 198 -11.14 15.28 -17.69
CA GLU A 198 -11.04 16.73 -17.75
C GLU A 198 -11.86 17.38 -16.63
N PRO A 199 -11.38 18.48 -16.04
CA PRO A 199 -12.14 19.25 -15.08
C PRO A 199 -13.44 19.75 -15.71
N VAL A 200 -14.57 19.56 -15.01
CA VAL A 200 -15.89 20.02 -15.49
C VAL A 200 -16.35 21.22 -14.65
N PRO A 201 -16.48 22.41 -15.29
CA PRO A 201 -16.90 23.63 -14.59
C PRO A 201 -18.38 23.55 -14.19
N VAL A 202 -18.72 24.19 -13.06
CA VAL A 202 -20.11 24.39 -12.66
C VAL A 202 -20.63 25.68 -13.35
N LEU A 203 -21.56 25.48 -14.27
CA LEU A 203 -22.13 26.60 -15.07
C LEU A 203 -23.59 26.83 -14.70
N SER A 204 -24.13 27.98 -15.09
CA SER A 204 -25.56 28.32 -14.95
C SER A 204 -26.46 27.57 -15.96
N ALA A 205 -25.86 26.95 -16.99
CA ALA A 205 -26.57 26.13 -17.97
C ALA A 205 -26.87 24.72 -17.37
N PRO A 206 -27.91 24.01 -17.87
CA PRO A 206 -28.16 22.65 -17.49
C PRO A 206 -26.96 21.72 -17.81
N VAL A 207 -26.57 20.87 -16.88
CA VAL A 207 -25.42 19.95 -17.02
C VAL A 207 -25.52 19.12 -18.29
N LYS A 208 -26.70 18.62 -18.63
CA LYS A 208 -26.94 17.81 -19.81
C LYS A 208 -26.53 18.50 -21.15
N ASP A 209 -26.46 19.84 -21.17
CA ASP A 209 -26.20 20.61 -22.39
C ASP A 209 -24.71 20.86 -22.62
N TYR A 210 -23.86 20.82 -21.55
CA TYR A 210 -22.42 21.06 -21.68
C TYR A 210 -21.53 19.90 -21.30
N LEU A 211 -22.09 18.87 -20.65
CA LEU A 211 -21.30 17.66 -20.26
C LEU A 211 -20.86 16.80 -21.46
N PRO A 212 -21.69 16.63 -22.53
CA PRO A 212 -21.28 15.86 -23.71
C PRO A 212 -20.31 16.67 -24.58
N ILE A 213 -19.09 16.15 -24.73
CA ILE A 213 -18.05 16.73 -25.58
C ILE A 213 -17.55 15.75 -26.65
N SER A 214 -17.89 14.47 -26.53
CA SER A 214 -17.50 13.40 -27.46
C SER A 214 -18.66 13.00 -28.38
N ARG A 215 -18.33 12.42 -29.53
CA ARG A 215 -19.32 11.87 -30.46
C ARG A 215 -19.52 10.40 -30.17
N HIS A 216 -20.78 9.95 -30.13
CA HIS A 216 -21.17 8.55 -29.92
C HIS A 216 -21.77 8.00 -31.20
N MET A 217 -21.34 6.79 -31.58
CA MET A 217 -21.87 6.05 -32.70
C MET A 217 -22.23 4.63 -32.22
N PHE A 218 -23.47 4.22 -32.37
CA PHE A 218 -23.98 2.91 -31.98
C PHE A 218 -24.40 2.11 -33.19
N SER A 219 -24.08 0.81 -33.22
CA SER A 219 -24.50 -0.13 -34.23
C SER A 219 -25.43 -1.20 -33.64
N ALA A 220 -26.73 -1.05 -33.85
CA ALA A 220 -27.70 -2.06 -33.42
C ALA A 220 -27.53 -3.43 -34.16
N LYS A 221 -26.82 -3.47 -35.28
CA LYS A 221 -26.56 -4.70 -36.03
C LYS A 221 -25.45 -5.53 -35.40
N THR A 222 -24.39 -4.88 -34.91
CA THR A 222 -23.22 -5.58 -34.33
C THR A 222 -23.19 -5.52 -32.82
N GLY A 223 -23.98 -4.63 -32.18
CA GLY A 223 -23.93 -4.36 -30.74
C GLY A 223 -22.66 -3.66 -30.30
N ASP A 224 -21.91 -3.08 -31.25
CA ASP A 224 -20.73 -2.29 -30.97
C ASP A 224 -21.07 -0.80 -30.93
N PHE A 225 -20.24 -0.05 -30.23
CA PHE A 225 -20.28 1.43 -30.27
C PHE A 225 -18.86 2.01 -30.32
N VAL A 226 -18.78 3.26 -30.76
CA VAL A 226 -17.54 4.02 -30.78
C VAL A 226 -17.78 5.38 -30.13
N ILE A 227 -16.88 5.74 -29.20
CA ILE A 227 -16.81 7.07 -28.63
C ILE A 227 -15.59 7.77 -29.23
N SER A 228 -15.84 8.81 -30.02
CA SER A 228 -14.79 9.63 -30.62
C SER A 228 -14.60 10.90 -29.78
N THR A 229 -13.42 11.01 -29.17
CA THR A 229 -13.07 12.16 -28.32
C THR A 229 -12.73 13.39 -29.15
N PRO A 230 -12.79 14.63 -28.61
CA PRO A 230 -12.36 15.83 -29.30
C PRO A 230 -10.92 15.79 -29.83
N ASN A 231 -10.05 15.04 -29.13
CA ASN A 231 -8.64 14.84 -29.49
C ASN A 231 -8.44 13.82 -30.63
N GLY A 232 -9.53 13.31 -31.22
CA GLY A 232 -9.47 12.35 -32.33
C GLY A 232 -9.21 10.90 -31.93
N VAL A 233 -9.20 10.58 -30.64
CA VAL A 233 -9.05 9.21 -30.17
C VAL A 233 -10.41 8.49 -30.24
N ASN A 234 -10.41 7.27 -30.79
CA ASN A 234 -11.58 6.43 -30.87
C ASN A 234 -11.51 5.31 -29.84
N HIS A 235 -12.52 5.21 -28.99
CA HIS A 235 -12.72 4.10 -28.08
C HIS A 235 -13.81 3.19 -28.62
N PHE A 236 -13.42 1.99 -29.05
CA PHE A 236 -14.34 0.94 -29.46
C PHE A 236 -14.93 0.25 -28.24
N GLY A 237 -16.24 0.02 -28.21
CA GLY A 237 -16.86 -0.58 -27.03
C GLY A 237 -18.01 -1.52 -27.36
N ALA A 238 -18.37 -2.34 -26.40
CA ALA A 238 -19.55 -3.22 -26.41
C ALA A 238 -20.11 -3.32 -24.99
N ILE A 239 -21.41 -3.60 -24.88
CA ILE A 239 -22.08 -3.83 -23.60
C ILE A 239 -22.36 -5.32 -23.43
N LEU A 240 -21.92 -5.88 -22.30
CA LEU A 240 -22.34 -7.21 -21.85
C LEU A 240 -23.33 -7.06 -20.69
N ASN A 241 -24.31 -7.99 -20.66
CA ASN A 241 -25.31 -8.06 -19.63
C ASN A 241 -25.43 -9.51 -19.14
N ILE A 242 -25.95 -9.73 -17.93
CA ILE A 242 -26.25 -11.07 -17.41
C ILE A 242 -27.61 -11.51 -18.01
N LYS A 243 -27.58 -12.68 -18.66
CA LYS A 243 -28.77 -13.35 -19.19
C LYS A 243 -29.34 -14.36 -18.19
N GLU A 244 -28.45 -15.13 -17.55
CA GLU A 244 -28.81 -16.10 -16.52
C GLU A 244 -27.85 -15.92 -15.33
N TYR A 245 -28.42 -15.90 -14.12
CA TYR A 245 -27.67 -15.73 -12.89
C TYR A 245 -27.13 -17.09 -12.40
N ALA A 246 -26.03 -17.06 -11.65
CA ALA A 246 -25.51 -18.24 -10.98
C ALA A 246 -26.49 -18.76 -9.92
N GLU A 247 -26.43 -20.07 -9.62
CA GLU A 247 -27.27 -20.71 -8.59
C GLU A 247 -27.13 -20.06 -7.20
N GLY A 248 -25.96 -19.55 -6.88
CA GLY A 248 -25.67 -18.83 -5.63
C GLY A 248 -24.75 -17.66 -5.84
N THR A 249 -24.83 -16.69 -4.96
CA THR A 249 -23.90 -15.57 -4.92
C THR A 249 -23.26 -15.46 -3.53
N TYR A 250 -21.99 -15.08 -3.52
CA TYR A 250 -21.22 -14.82 -2.31
C TYR A 250 -20.46 -13.49 -2.48
N PRO A 251 -20.01 -12.85 -1.38
CA PRO A 251 -19.29 -11.60 -1.48
C PRO A 251 -18.06 -11.71 -2.37
N GLY A 252 -18.05 -10.99 -3.49
CA GLY A 252 -16.93 -10.97 -4.41
C GLY A 252 -16.97 -12.05 -5.51
N VAL A 253 -18.12 -12.65 -5.78
CA VAL A 253 -18.29 -13.62 -6.90
C VAL A 253 -17.78 -13.09 -8.25
N LEU A 254 -17.78 -11.76 -8.45
CA LEU A 254 -17.27 -11.09 -9.65
C LEU A 254 -15.84 -10.51 -9.50
N ASN A 255 -15.13 -10.82 -8.41
CA ASN A 255 -13.78 -10.28 -8.18
C ASN A 255 -12.78 -10.68 -9.27
N GLY A 256 -12.99 -11.81 -9.98
CA GLY A 256 -12.19 -12.23 -11.14
C GLY A 256 -12.11 -11.19 -12.25
N LEU A 257 -13.18 -10.41 -12.45
CA LEU A 257 -13.20 -9.32 -13.45
C LEU A 257 -12.17 -8.22 -13.15
N LYS A 258 -11.78 -8.02 -11.89
CA LYS A 258 -10.83 -7.00 -11.48
C LYS A 258 -9.38 -7.27 -11.92
N TYR A 259 -9.09 -8.47 -12.44
CA TYR A 259 -7.77 -8.85 -12.97
C TYR A 259 -7.67 -8.70 -14.49
N LEU A 260 -8.77 -8.39 -15.21
CA LEU A 260 -8.76 -8.23 -16.66
C LEU A 260 -7.80 -7.09 -17.08
N ASP A 261 -6.99 -7.33 -18.09
CA ASP A 261 -5.95 -6.38 -18.57
C ASP A 261 -6.46 -5.40 -19.65
N PHE A 262 -7.65 -4.87 -19.47
CA PHE A 262 -8.24 -3.87 -20.36
C PHE A 262 -9.26 -2.99 -19.64
N GLU A 263 -9.63 -1.88 -20.30
CA GLU A 263 -10.54 -0.90 -19.72
C GLU A 263 -11.99 -1.40 -19.78
N TYR A 264 -12.69 -1.20 -18.67
CA TYR A 264 -14.13 -1.47 -18.57
C TYR A 264 -14.82 -0.56 -17.56
N VAL A 265 -16.14 -0.51 -17.65
CA VAL A 265 -17.03 0.07 -16.65
C VAL A 265 -18.12 -0.94 -16.33
N ILE A 266 -18.17 -1.43 -15.11
CA ILE A 266 -19.30 -2.20 -14.60
C ILE A 266 -20.23 -1.22 -13.89
N THR A 267 -21.53 -1.33 -14.18
CA THR A 267 -22.57 -0.56 -13.49
C THR A 267 -23.59 -1.52 -12.92
N HIS A 268 -23.77 -1.41 -11.59
CA HIS A 268 -24.87 -2.05 -10.89
C HIS A 268 -25.87 -0.98 -10.47
N SER A 269 -27.16 -1.24 -10.61
CA SER A 269 -28.17 -0.42 -9.93
C SER A 269 -29.09 -1.30 -9.10
N PHE A 270 -29.48 -0.82 -7.94
CA PHE A 270 -30.40 -1.52 -7.03
C PHE A 270 -31.43 -0.53 -6.47
N SER A 271 -32.71 -0.88 -6.66
CA SER A 271 -33.85 -0.10 -6.21
C SER A 271 -34.66 -0.95 -5.24
N PRO A 272 -34.57 -0.73 -3.91
CA PRO A 272 -35.35 -1.46 -2.92
C PRO A 272 -36.84 -1.36 -3.17
N MET A 273 -37.56 -2.44 -2.96
CA MET A 273 -39.03 -2.49 -3.02
C MET A 273 -39.65 -2.45 -1.62
N GLY A 274 -40.84 -1.86 -1.53
CA GLY A 274 -41.67 -2.00 -0.33
C GLY A 274 -42.00 -3.46 -0.05
N ARG A 275 -42.04 -3.86 1.25
CA ARG A 275 -42.23 -5.25 1.66
C ARG A 275 -43.47 -5.90 1.05
N GLN A 276 -44.58 -5.17 1.00
CA GLN A 276 -45.85 -5.69 0.45
C GLN A 276 -45.77 -5.94 -1.05
N ASP A 277 -45.12 -5.05 -1.79
CA ASP A 277 -44.95 -5.19 -3.23
C ASP A 277 -43.93 -6.29 -3.57
N ALA A 278 -42.89 -6.41 -2.76
CA ALA A 278 -41.92 -7.51 -2.87
C ALA A 278 -42.58 -8.89 -2.67
N LEU A 279 -43.45 -9.05 -1.67
CA LEU A 279 -44.20 -10.29 -1.45
C LEU A 279 -45.13 -10.60 -2.62
N LYS A 280 -45.83 -9.59 -3.18
CA LYS A 280 -46.68 -9.79 -4.37
C LYS A 280 -45.87 -10.26 -5.59
N VAL A 281 -44.64 -9.73 -5.75
CA VAL A 281 -43.74 -10.14 -6.86
C VAL A 281 -43.34 -11.60 -6.72
N LEU A 282 -42.92 -12.04 -5.52
CA LEU A 282 -42.54 -13.43 -5.27
C LEU A 282 -43.73 -14.39 -5.40
N ASP A 283 -44.88 -14.02 -4.83
CA ASP A 283 -46.10 -14.84 -4.90
C ASP A 283 -46.59 -14.99 -6.34
N ARG A 284 -46.56 -13.91 -7.15
CA ARG A 284 -46.88 -13.98 -8.57
C ARG A 284 -45.90 -14.89 -9.33
N THR A 285 -44.60 -14.81 -9.05
CA THR A 285 -43.60 -15.66 -9.67
C THR A 285 -43.86 -17.11 -9.36
N LYS A 286 -44.11 -17.44 -8.07
CA LYS A 286 -44.49 -18.78 -7.63
C LYS A 286 -45.76 -19.28 -8.33
N GLY A 287 -46.80 -18.44 -8.38
CA GLY A 287 -48.05 -18.76 -9.06
C GLY A 287 -47.87 -19.06 -10.54
N MET A 288 -47.01 -18.32 -11.25
CA MET A 288 -46.68 -18.60 -12.66
C MET A 288 -45.95 -19.95 -12.84
N MET A 289 -44.98 -20.28 -11.97
CA MET A 289 -44.27 -21.58 -12.03
C MET A 289 -45.24 -22.74 -11.77
N ILE A 290 -46.10 -22.65 -10.79
CA ILE A 290 -47.09 -23.69 -10.51
C ILE A 290 -48.08 -23.85 -11.68
N SER A 291 -48.58 -22.76 -12.26
CA SER A 291 -49.56 -22.78 -13.35
C SER A 291 -48.97 -23.23 -14.69
N SER A 292 -47.68 -23.03 -14.91
CA SER A 292 -46.98 -23.54 -16.10
C SER A 292 -46.58 -25.01 -15.99
N GLY A 293 -46.84 -25.66 -14.85
CA GLY A 293 -46.47 -27.05 -14.60
C GLY A 293 -44.95 -27.25 -14.54
N ASP A 294 -44.22 -26.22 -14.08
CA ASP A 294 -42.77 -26.31 -13.95
C ASP A 294 -42.38 -27.48 -13.03
N LYS A 295 -41.44 -28.29 -13.49
CA LYS A 295 -40.96 -29.48 -12.76
C LYS A 295 -39.93 -29.15 -11.68
N ALA A 296 -39.49 -27.88 -11.58
CA ALA A 296 -38.48 -27.41 -10.61
C ALA A 296 -39.09 -27.19 -9.22
N VAL A 297 -39.50 -28.30 -8.59
CA VAL A 297 -40.11 -28.27 -7.23
C VAL A 297 -39.20 -27.60 -6.21
N SER A 298 -37.86 -27.78 -6.33
CA SER A 298 -36.86 -27.13 -5.46
C SER A 298 -36.98 -25.62 -5.51
N GLN A 299 -37.13 -25.03 -6.68
CA GLN A 299 -37.23 -23.55 -6.82
C GLN A 299 -38.54 -23.01 -6.21
N ILE A 300 -39.63 -23.75 -6.25
CA ILE A 300 -40.87 -23.38 -5.61
C ILE A 300 -40.70 -23.35 -4.06
N ILE A 301 -39.99 -24.34 -3.51
CA ILE A 301 -39.68 -24.40 -2.08
C ILE A 301 -38.77 -23.24 -1.68
N GLU A 302 -37.75 -22.92 -2.49
CA GLU A 302 -36.85 -21.79 -2.26
C GLU A 302 -37.59 -20.43 -2.28
N LEU A 303 -38.58 -20.27 -3.17
CA LEU A 303 -39.45 -19.08 -3.19
C LEU A 303 -40.29 -18.96 -1.90
N ASP A 304 -40.81 -20.07 -1.33
CA ASP A 304 -41.48 -20.04 -0.05
C ASP A 304 -40.56 -19.65 1.11
N GLN A 305 -39.34 -20.19 1.13
CA GLN A 305 -38.34 -19.82 2.09
C GLN A 305 -37.95 -18.34 1.96
N ALA A 306 -37.79 -17.85 0.72
CA ALA A 306 -37.49 -16.44 0.46
C ALA A 306 -38.62 -15.51 0.94
N MET A 307 -39.90 -15.90 0.75
CA MET A 307 -41.03 -15.14 1.26
C MET A 307 -41.08 -15.11 2.80
N ASP A 308 -40.71 -16.22 3.46
CA ASP A 308 -40.59 -16.27 4.92
C ASP A 308 -39.48 -15.37 5.45
N GLN A 309 -38.29 -15.46 4.88
CA GLN A 309 -37.13 -14.62 5.21
C GLN A 309 -37.38 -13.14 4.94
N LEU A 310 -38.06 -12.78 3.83
CA LEU A 310 -38.47 -11.41 3.52
C LEU A 310 -39.49 -10.91 4.55
N SER A 311 -40.43 -11.79 4.97
CA SER A 311 -41.41 -11.50 5.99
C SER A 311 -40.76 -11.28 7.37
N SER A 312 -39.75 -12.06 7.67
CA SER A 312 -38.93 -11.92 8.88
C SER A 312 -37.98 -10.73 8.84
N GLY A 313 -37.77 -10.15 7.65
CA GLY A 313 -36.93 -8.97 7.44
C GLY A 313 -35.43 -9.23 7.32
N ASN A 314 -35.02 -10.45 6.95
CA ASN A 314 -33.62 -10.83 6.83
C ASN A 314 -32.93 -10.19 5.62
N PHE A 315 -33.70 -9.78 4.60
CA PHE A 315 -33.21 -9.04 3.44
C PHE A 315 -34.30 -8.10 2.89
N VAL A 316 -33.91 -7.29 1.91
CA VAL A 316 -34.79 -6.45 1.10
C VAL A 316 -34.78 -6.98 -0.33
N LEU A 317 -35.95 -7.15 -0.95
CA LEU A 317 -36.07 -7.42 -2.40
C LEU A 317 -36.00 -6.10 -3.16
N GLY A 318 -35.33 -6.09 -4.32
CA GLY A 318 -35.23 -4.89 -5.15
C GLY A 318 -35.06 -5.20 -6.62
N GLU A 319 -35.36 -4.22 -7.46
CA GLU A 319 -35.01 -4.27 -8.88
C GLU A 319 -33.51 -4.06 -9.04
N TYR A 320 -32.85 -5.00 -9.67
CA TYR A 320 -31.44 -4.97 -9.97
C TYR A 320 -31.19 -4.90 -11.46
N HIS A 321 -30.15 -4.18 -11.84
CA HIS A 321 -29.68 -4.07 -13.22
C HIS A 321 -28.14 -4.14 -13.22
N PHE A 322 -27.61 -4.86 -14.19
CA PHE A 322 -26.18 -5.04 -14.42
C PHE A 322 -25.83 -4.76 -15.87
N ILE A 323 -24.80 -3.99 -16.12
CA ILE A 323 -24.12 -3.90 -17.40
C ILE A 323 -22.61 -3.83 -17.18
N MET A 324 -21.88 -4.34 -18.16
CA MET A 324 -20.43 -4.15 -18.26
C MET A 324 -20.10 -3.59 -19.66
N ALA A 325 -19.66 -2.35 -19.69
CA ALA A 325 -19.12 -1.71 -20.89
C ALA A 325 -17.63 -2.06 -20.99
N VAL A 326 -17.25 -2.77 -22.05
CA VAL A 326 -15.88 -3.20 -22.36
C VAL A 326 -15.33 -2.30 -23.46
N PHE A 327 -14.08 -1.85 -23.32
CA PHE A 327 -13.43 -0.94 -24.25
C PHE A 327 -12.15 -1.51 -24.86
N ALA A 328 -11.80 -1.02 -26.06
CA ALA A 328 -10.55 -1.34 -26.74
C ALA A 328 -10.11 -0.23 -27.70
N ASP A 329 -8.84 -0.27 -28.11
CA ASP A 329 -8.26 0.66 -29.11
C ASP A 329 -8.57 0.24 -30.56
N SER A 330 -9.07 -1.01 -30.78
CA SER A 330 -9.44 -1.54 -32.08
C SER A 330 -10.56 -2.57 -31.98
N GLN A 331 -11.25 -2.82 -33.11
CA GLN A 331 -12.33 -3.80 -33.20
C GLN A 331 -11.86 -5.24 -32.90
N GLU A 332 -10.63 -5.56 -33.31
CA GLU A 332 -10.04 -6.88 -33.08
C GLU A 332 -9.80 -7.12 -31.58
N LYS A 333 -9.15 -6.15 -30.89
CA LYS A 333 -8.95 -6.21 -29.44
C LYS A 333 -10.28 -6.21 -28.68
N LEU A 334 -11.29 -5.47 -29.16
CA LEU A 334 -12.62 -5.50 -28.57
C LEU A 334 -13.20 -6.91 -28.56
N SER A 335 -13.07 -7.64 -29.65
CA SER A 335 -13.55 -9.01 -29.75
C SER A 335 -12.83 -9.96 -28.76
N GLN A 336 -11.52 -9.77 -28.59
CA GLN A 336 -10.71 -10.53 -27.60
C GLN A 336 -11.15 -10.18 -26.17
N ASN A 337 -11.32 -8.89 -25.87
CA ASN A 337 -11.75 -8.44 -24.55
C ASN A 337 -13.15 -8.98 -24.20
N ILE A 338 -14.08 -8.99 -25.14
CA ILE A 338 -15.42 -9.60 -24.96
C ILE A 338 -15.30 -11.09 -24.64
N ALA A 339 -14.46 -11.83 -25.37
CA ALA A 339 -14.26 -13.26 -25.12
C ALA A 339 -13.69 -13.53 -23.71
N SER A 340 -12.68 -12.74 -23.29
CA SER A 340 -12.11 -12.83 -21.93
C SER A 340 -13.14 -12.49 -20.86
N THR A 341 -13.95 -11.44 -21.06
CA THR A 341 -15.02 -11.08 -20.12
C THR A 341 -16.05 -12.19 -19.97
N ARG A 342 -16.47 -12.80 -21.11
CA ARG A 342 -17.42 -13.93 -21.09
C ARG A 342 -16.86 -15.14 -20.36
N ALA A 343 -15.58 -15.44 -20.55
CA ALA A 343 -14.92 -16.52 -19.84
C ALA A 343 -14.95 -16.31 -18.33
N GLU A 344 -14.60 -15.09 -17.85
CA GLU A 344 -14.65 -14.78 -16.42
C GLU A 344 -16.06 -14.81 -15.83
N LEU A 345 -17.06 -14.28 -16.54
CA LEU A 345 -18.45 -14.37 -16.10
C LEU A 345 -18.93 -15.83 -16.06
N SER A 346 -18.53 -16.66 -17.05
CA SER A 346 -18.85 -18.09 -17.08
C SER A 346 -18.16 -18.84 -15.93
N ASN A 347 -16.90 -18.54 -15.62
CA ASN A 347 -16.17 -19.10 -14.47
C ASN A 347 -16.90 -18.79 -13.14
N ALA A 348 -17.52 -17.62 -13.05
CA ALA A 348 -18.34 -17.22 -11.90
C ALA A 348 -19.79 -17.80 -11.94
N GLY A 349 -20.12 -18.62 -12.92
CA GLY A 349 -21.42 -19.27 -13.05
C GLY A 349 -22.51 -18.44 -13.76
N PHE A 350 -22.17 -17.32 -14.39
CA PHE A 350 -23.13 -16.45 -15.09
C PHE A 350 -23.15 -16.70 -16.60
N VAL A 351 -24.32 -16.72 -17.19
CA VAL A 351 -24.46 -16.68 -18.64
C VAL A 351 -24.61 -15.22 -19.08
N SER A 352 -23.65 -14.72 -19.84
CA SER A 352 -23.67 -13.34 -20.34
C SER A 352 -24.11 -13.25 -21.81
N THR A 353 -24.64 -12.08 -22.16
CA THR A 353 -25.01 -11.73 -23.53
C THR A 353 -24.47 -10.37 -23.90
N LYS A 354 -24.07 -10.19 -25.13
CA LYS A 354 -23.76 -8.90 -25.73
C LYS A 354 -25.05 -8.23 -26.18
N GLU A 355 -25.25 -6.99 -25.76
CA GLU A 355 -26.40 -6.19 -26.19
C GLU A 355 -26.20 -5.70 -27.62
N ASP A 356 -27.25 -5.84 -28.43
CA ASP A 356 -27.29 -5.38 -29.82
C ASP A 356 -28.36 -4.30 -30.04
N LEU A 357 -29.62 -4.66 -30.18
CA LEU A 357 -30.71 -3.71 -30.38
C LEU A 357 -30.85 -2.67 -29.26
N ALA A 358 -30.53 -3.08 -28.02
CA ALA A 358 -30.62 -2.24 -26.85
C ALA A 358 -29.30 -1.55 -26.46
N VAL A 359 -28.26 -1.62 -27.31
CA VAL A 359 -26.90 -1.12 -26.97
C VAL A 359 -26.91 0.37 -26.55
N THR A 360 -27.68 1.22 -27.22
CA THR A 360 -27.82 2.64 -26.89
C THR A 360 -28.47 2.83 -25.51
N ALA A 361 -29.58 2.16 -25.24
CA ALA A 361 -30.25 2.22 -23.94
C ALA A 361 -29.32 1.71 -22.83
N SER A 362 -28.71 0.56 -23.03
CA SER A 362 -27.77 -0.04 -22.08
C SER A 362 -26.57 0.86 -21.78
N PHE A 363 -26.03 1.55 -22.80
CA PHE A 363 -24.94 2.51 -22.57
C PHE A 363 -25.36 3.66 -21.64
N TYR A 364 -26.52 4.26 -21.90
CA TYR A 364 -26.98 5.40 -21.08
C TYR A 364 -27.61 4.99 -19.74
N SER A 365 -27.87 3.70 -19.50
CA SER A 365 -28.29 3.21 -18.19
C SER A 365 -27.21 3.31 -17.10
N GLN A 366 -25.96 3.58 -17.48
CA GLN A 366 -24.87 3.91 -16.54
C GLN A 366 -25.21 5.13 -15.68
N PHE A 367 -25.97 6.09 -16.22
CA PHE A 367 -26.33 7.29 -15.47
C PHE A 367 -27.42 7.02 -14.45
N PRO A 368 -27.22 7.38 -13.17
CA PRO A 368 -28.27 7.32 -12.16
C PRO A 368 -29.51 8.12 -12.60
N ALA A 369 -30.70 7.65 -12.26
CA ALA A 369 -32.00 8.16 -12.70
C ALA A 369 -32.41 7.85 -14.15
N ASN A 370 -31.61 7.19 -14.94
CA ASN A 370 -32.00 6.70 -16.27
C ASN A 370 -32.84 5.40 -16.19
N TRP A 371 -33.91 5.43 -15.43
CA TRP A 371 -34.76 4.29 -15.13
C TRP A 371 -35.28 3.53 -16.37
N ARG A 372 -35.70 4.27 -17.41
CA ARG A 372 -36.26 3.72 -18.65
C ARG A 372 -35.25 3.00 -19.54
N PHE A 373 -33.95 3.24 -19.31
CA PHE A 373 -32.87 2.66 -20.11
C PHE A 373 -32.27 1.39 -19.50
N ARG A 374 -32.67 1.04 -18.27
CA ARG A 374 -32.21 -0.19 -17.64
C ARG A 374 -32.77 -1.41 -18.38
N THR A 375 -31.87 -2.19 -18.97
CA THR A 375 -32.22 -3.41 -19.70
C THR A 375 -32.09 -4.64 -18.77
N ARG A 376 -32.83 -5.70 -19.02
CA ARG A 376 -32.75 -6.99 -18.31
C ARG A 376 -32.82 -6.86 -16.80
N LEU A 377 -33.83 -6.15 -16.31
CA LEU A 377 -34.09 -6.04 -14.88
C LEU A 377 -34.33 -7.40 -14.25
N ALA A 378 -33.76 -7.64 -13.08
CA ALA A 378 -33.97 -8.82 -12.26
C ALA A 378 -34.43 -8.40 -10.85
N ASN A 379 -35.27 -9.21 -10.25
CA ASN A 379 -35.63 -9.04 -8.84
C ASN A 379 -34.69 -9.87 -8.00
N VAL A 380 -33.82 -9.23 -7.23
CA VAL A 380 -32.81 -9.89 -6.40
C VAL A 380 -32.92 -9.44 -4.95
N SER A 381 -32.43 -10.25 -4.04
CA SER A 381 -32.30 -9.85 -2.63
C SER A 381 -31.14 -8.84 -2.45
N SER A 382 -31.20 -8.05 -1.40
CA SER A 382 -30.08 -7.18 -1.02
C SER A 382 -28.79 -7.97 -0.76
N LEU A 383 -28.89 -9.22 -0.30
CA LEU A 383 -27.75 -10.11 -0.14
C LEU A 383 -27.11 -10.46 -1.50
N ASN A 384 -27.92 -10.81 -2.50
CA ASN A 384 -27.41 -11.08 -3.86
C ASN A 384 -26.80 -9.82 -4.48
N PHE A 385 -27.47 -8.65 -4.33
CA PHE A 385 -26.92 -7.38 -4.83
C PHE A 385 -25.53 -7.10 -4.24
N LEU A 386 -25.38 -7.22 -2.93
CA LEU A 386 -24.11 -7.00 -2.24
C LEU A 386 -23.09 -8.10 -2.54
N GLY A 387 -23.51 -9.32 -2.84
CA GLY A 387 -22.63 -10.40 -3.32
C GLY A 387 -22.03 -10.08 -4.70
N LEU A 388 -22.85 -9.53 -5.60
CA LEU A 388 -22.44 -9.09 -6.94
C LEU A 388 -21.62 -7.78 -6.91
N SER A 389 -21.89 -6.90 -5.96
CA SER A 389 -21.25 -5.58 -5.82
C SER A 389 -20.83 -5.32 -4.38
N PRO A 390 -19.85 -6.07 -3.85
CA PRO A 390 -19.44 -6.00 -2.44
C PRO A 390 -18.57 -4.80 -2.09
N LEU A 391 -18.31 -3.89 -3.04
CA LEU A 391 -17.38 -2.76 -2.94
C LEU A 391 -15.94 -3.20 -2.60
N HIS A 392 -15.54 -4.38 -3.11
CA HIS A 392 -14.18 -4.86 -2.99
C HIS A 392 -13.23 -4.12 -3.92
N ASN A 393 -11.99 -3.92 -3.48
CA ASN A 393 -10.91 -3.39 -4.30
C ASN A 393 -9.57 -3.98 -3.85
N PHE A 394 -8.52 -3.73 -4.62
CA PHE A 394 -7.16 -4.04 -4.18
C PHE A 394 -6.65 -2.95 -3.26
N ALA A 395 -5.78 -3.30 -2.31
CA ALA A 395 -5.06 -2.32 -1.53
C ALA A 395 -4.10 -1.54 -2.44
N THR A 396 -4.21 -0.22 -2.43
CA THR A 396 -3.37 0.69 -3.24
C THR A 396 -2.25 1.35 -2.44
N GLY A 397 -2.27 1.23 -1.11
CA GLY A 397 -1.44 2.06 -0.24
C GLY A 397 -1.87 3.53 -0.26
N LYS A 398 -1.06 4.42 0.30
CA LYS A 398 -1.38 5.85 0.43
C LYS A 398 -0.37 6.71 -0.30
N GLN A 399 -0.81 7.44 -1.32
CA GLN A 399 0.09 8.22 -2.19
C GLN A 399 0.59 9.51 -1.53
N HIS A 400 -0.30 10.30 -0.91
CA HIS A 400 -0.04 11.62 -0.37
C HIS A 400 -0.35 11.72 1.13
N ASN A 401 0.13 12.77 1.77
CA ASN A 401 -0.17 13.08 3.17
C ASN A 401 0.26 11.98 4.17
N ASN A 402 1.36 11.28 3.87
CA ASN A 402 2.00 10.38 4.82
C ASN A 402 2.85 11.16 5.83
N PRO A 403 3.29 10.55 6.94
CA PRO A 403 4.07 11.24 7.96
C PRO A 403 5.29 12.00 7.45
N TRP A 404 6.00 11.48 6.46
CA TRP A 404 7.17 12.12 5.84
C TRP A 404 6.87 12.79 4.49
N GLY A 405 5.62 12.83 4.05
CA GLY A 405 5.20 13.43 2.77
C GLY A 405 4.54 12.44 1.82
N ASP A 406 4.95 12.45 0.56
CA ASP A 406 4.46 11.50 -0.44
C ASP A 406 4.97 10.07 -0.18
N CYS A 407 4.34 9.07 -0.81
CA CYS A 407 4.74 7.66 -0.68
C CYS A 407 6.24 7.45 -0.94
N VAL A 408 6.86 6.47 -0.28
CA VAL A 408 8.29 6.15 -0.47
C VAL A 408 8.57 5.83 -1.93
N THR A 409 7.76 4.96 -2.51
CA THR A 409 7.86 4.59 -3.94
C THR A 409 6.53 4.00 -4.42
N THR A 410 6.39 3.89 -5.73
CA THR A 410 5.28 3.17 -6.35
C THR A 410 5.78 1.80 -6.78
N LEU A 411 5.16 0.73 -6.29
CA LEU A 411 5.45 -0.64 -6.69
C LEU A 411 4.40 -1.11 -7.71
N GLN A 412 4.78 -2.02 -8.58
CA GLN A 412 3.85 -2.72 -9.45
C GLN A 412 3.20 -3.85 -8.68
N THR A 413 1.92 -4.14 -8.95
CA THR A 413 1.23 -5.31 -8.41
C THR A 413 0.94 -6.34 -9.51
N THR A 414 0.65 -7.57 -9.12
CA THR A 414 0.32 -8.65 -10.07
C THR A 414 -0.97 -8.42 -10.84
N ASN A 415 -1.85 -7.56 -10.35
CA ASN A 415 -3.08 -7.16 -11.03
C ASN A 415 -2.91 -5.93 -11.94
N GLY A 416 -1.68 -5.39 -12.08
CA GLY A 416 -1.37 -4.22 -12.90
C GLY A 416 -1.67 -2.87 -12.24
N GLN A 417 -2.17 -2.84 -11.01
CA GLN A 417 -2.40 -1.62 -10.25
C GLN A 417 -1.11 -1.08 -9.62
N PRO A 418 -0.94 0.25 -9.46
CA PRO A 418 0.14 0.78 -8.66
C PRO A 418 -0.14 0.55 -7.17
N TYR A 419 0.91 0.24 -6.40
CA TYR A 419 0.88 0.23 -4.94
C TYR A 419 1.81 1.32 -4.41
N TYR A 420 1.25 2.29 -3.68
CA TYR A 420 1.97 3.42 -3.11
C TYR A 420 2.55 3.02 -1.75
N PHE A 421 3.76 2.51 -1.78
CA PHE A 421 4.42 1.96 -0.61
C PHE A 421 4.84 3.04 0.39
N ASN A 422 4.56 2.80 1.67
CA ASN A 422 5.03 3.57 2.83
C ASN A 422 5.45 2.61 3.94
N PHE A 423 6.40 3.04 4.76
CA PHE A 423 6.73 2.31 5.99
C PHE A 423 5.67 2.53 7.06
N HIS A 424 5.13 3.74 7.15
CA HIS A 424 4.10 4.12 8.13
C HIS A 424 2.74 3.54 7.74
N ALA A 425 2.08 2.90 8.71
CA ALA A 425 0.69 2.48 8.57
C ALA A 425 -0.23 3.61 9.07
N THR A 426 -0.87 4.32 8.15
CA THR A 426 -1.81 5.41 8.42
C THR A 426 -3.09 5.24 7.62
N HIS A 427 -4.18 5.84 8.09
CA HIS A 427 -5.46 5.73 7.40
C HIS A 427 -5.40 6.40 6.02
N PRO A 428 -5.89 5.76 4.93
CA PRO A 428 -5.78 6.30 3.57
C PRO A 428 -6.40 7.68 3.39
N SER A 429 -7.54 7.96 4.01
CA SER A 429 -8.29 9.22 3.85
C SER A 429 -7.87 10.36 4.78
N GLU A 430 -6.98 10.12 5.75
CA GLU A 430 -6.58 11.11 6.74
C GLU A 430 -5.26 11.81 6.34
N ASN A 431 -5.12 13.09 6.69
CA ASN A 431 -3.85 13.77 6.54
C ASN A 431 -2.96 13.47 7.75
N SER A 432 -1.91 12.67 7.52
CA SER A 432 -0.98 12.22 8.57
C SER A 432 0.38 12.92 8.53
N LEU A 433 0.49 14.03 7.82
CA LEU A 433 1.77 14.74 7.69
C LEU A 433 2.30 15.18 9.06
N GLY A 434 3.53 14.78 9.39
CA GLY A 434 4.18 15.06 10.68
C GLY A 434 3.72 14.18 11.85
N GLU A 435 2.78 13.25 11.65
CA GLU A 435 2.37 12.29 12.67
C GLU A 435 3.46 11.26 12.98
N LYS A 436 3.54 10.86 14.24
CA LYS A 436 4.47 9.81 14.70
C LYS A 436 3.78 8.44 14.71
N ALA A 437 3.41 7.99 13.51
CA ALA A 437 2.75 6.70 13.32
C ALA A 437 3.72 5.51 13.46
N ILE A 438 3.19 4.29 13.65
CA ILE A 438 4.00 3.07 13.65
C ILE A 438 4.52 2.82 12.23
N ALA A 439 5.84 2.51 12.12
CA ALA A 439 6.51 2.35 10.84
C ALA A 439 7.53 1.21 10.80
N ASN A 440 7.76 0.51 11.92
CA ASN A 440 8.68 -0.61 11.91
C ASN A 440 8.25 -1.64 10.86
N THR A 441 9.24 -2.14 10.12
CA THR A 441 9.02 -3.05 9.00
C THR A 441 9.82 -4.33 9.22
N MET A 442 9.18 -5.46 9.05
CA MET A 442 9.85 -6.77 9.07
C MET A 442 9.89 -7.34 7.65
N VAL A 443 11.08 -7.76 7.21
CA VAL A 443 11.32 -8.34 5.88
C VAL A 443 11.77 -9.79 6.04
N ILE A 444 10.95 -10.72 5.58
CA ILE A 444 11.21 -12.15 5.71
C ILE A 444 11.37 -12.77 4.33
N GLY A 445 12.50 -13.48 4.14
CA GLY A 445 12.75 -14.16 2.88
C GLY A 445 14.03 -14.94 2.86
N LYS A 446 14.04 -16.08 2.20
CA LYS A 446 15.20 -16.94 2.03
C LYS A 446 16.34 -16.23 1.32
N SER A 447 17.55 -16.77 1.47
CA SER A 447 18.71 -16.31 0.69
C SER A 447 18.43 -16.41 -0.81
N GLY A 448 18.84 -15.38 -1.57
CA GLY A 448 18.66 -15.33 -3.03
C GLY A 448 17.28 -14.87 -3.52
N THR A 449 16.30 -14.68 -2.65
CA THR A 449 14.95 -14.18 -3.06
C THR A 449 14.92 -12.68 -3.37
N GLY A 450 16.00 -11.93 -3.06
CA GLY A 450 16.11 -10.50 -3.36
C GLY A 450 15.87 -9.57 -2.17
N LYS A 451 15.92 -10.07 -0.93
CA LYS A 451 15.72 -9.30 0.31
C LYS A 451 16.59 -8.04 0.37
N THR A 452 17.90 -8.18 0.24
CA THR A 452 18.86 -7.04 0.29
C THR A 452 18.61 -6.04 -0.83
N ALA A 453 18.34 -6.52 -2.06
CA ALA A 453 18.03 -5.64 -3.18
C ALA A 453 16.75 -4.82 -2.94
N LEU A 454 15.72 -5.43 -2.39
CA LEU A 454 14.48 -4.73 -2.06
C LEU A 454 14.70 -3.68 -0.97
N ILE A 455 15.41 -4.01 0.11
CA ILE A 455 15.71 -3.07 1.20
C ILE A 455 16.54 -1.90 0.65
N ASN A 456 17.63 -2.15 -0.07
CA ASN A 456 18.48 -1.10 -0.65
C ASN A 456 17.72 -0.22 -1.65
N PHE A 457 16.83 -0.81 -2.45
CA PHE A 457 15.94 -0.05 -3.33
C PHE A 457 15.04 0.88 -2.52
N LEU A 458 14.34 0.40 -1.49
CA LEU A 458 13.47 1.23 -0.65
C LEU A 458 14.26 2.33 0.06
N LEU A 459 15.46 2.02 0.57
CA LEU A 459 16.35 3.00 1.21
C LEU A 459 16.87 4.06 0.21
N SER A 460 17.07 3.71 -1.05
CA SER A 460 17.40 4.70 -2.08
C SER A 460 16.25 5.70 -2.29
N GLN A 461 14.99 5.21 -2.24
CA GLN A 461 13.80 6.02 -2.48
C GLN A 461 13.43 6.96 -1.34
N VAL A 462 13.75 6.62 -0.08
CA VAL A 462 13.51 7.51 1.07
C VAL A 462 14.45 8.72 1.09
N GLN A 463 15.57 8.69 0.36
CA GLN A 463 16.51 9.82 0.30
C GLN A 463 15.93 11.08 -0.38
N LYS A 464 14.73 11.00 -0.93
CA LYS A 464 14.00 12.14 -1.50
C LYS A 464 13.44 13.11 -0.46
N TYR A 465 13.22 12.64 0.77
CA TYR A 465 12.63 13.49 1.80
C TYR A 465 13.58 14.61 2.26
N ASP A 466 13.02 15.72 2.72
CA ASP A 466 13.79 16.84 3.24
C ASP A 466 13.25 17.21 4.65
N PRO A 467 14.08 17.04 5.71
CA PRO A 467 15.45 16.49 5.69
C PRO A 467 15.51 15.02 5.29
N SER A 468 16.58 14.65 4.57
CA SER A 468 16.83 13.24 4.22
C SER A 468 17.02 12.41 5.50
N PRO A 469 16.42 11.20 5.58
CA PRO A 469 16.58 10.34 6.73
C PRO A 469 18.05 9.97 6.98
N THR A 470 18.42 9.95 8.25
CA THR A 470 19.67 9.32 8.67
C THR A 470 19.48 7.82 8.69
N ILE A 471 20.39 7.06 8.08
CA ILE A 471 20.28 5.59 7.94
C ILE A 471 21.47 4.92 8.61
N PHE A 472 21.17 4.00 9.54
CA PHE A 472 22.13 3.07 10.10
C PHE A 472 21.87 1.67 9.56
N PHE A 473 22.85 1.09 8.90
CA PHE A 473 22.74 -0.24 8.31
C PHE A 473 23.66 -1.22 9.04
N PHE A 474 23.08 -2.08 9.87
CA PHE A 474 23.78 -3.25 10.41
C PHE A 474 23.70 -4.37 9.39
N ASP A 475 24.82 -4.56 8.67
CA ASP A 475 24.90 -5.40 7.48
C ASP A 475 25.60 -6.73 7.80
N LYS A 476 25.15 -7.78 7.16
CA LYS A 476 25.78 -9.08 7.18
C LYS A 476 26.27 -9.45 5.79
N ASP A 477 27.48 -10.01 5.70
CA ASP A 477 28.09 -10.44 4.45
C ASP A 477 28.34 -9.29 3.43
N ARG A 478 28.46 -8.05 3.90
CA ARG A 478 28.74 -6.84 3.07
C ARG A 478 27.73 -6.60 1.95
N GLY A 479 26.51 -7.07 2.11
CA GLY A 479 25.47 -6.99 1.09
C GLY A 479 25.04 -5.57 0.73
N ALA A 480 25.25 -4.62 1.64
CA ALA A 480 24.89 -3.21 1.44
C ALA A 480 26.11 -2.30 1.19
N GLU A 481 27.37 -2.80 1.22
CA GLU A 481 28.56 -1.95 1.17
C GLU A 481 28.59 -1.06 -0.08
N ILE A 482 28.37 -1.64 -1.27
CA ILE A 482 28.38 -0.88 -2.52
C ILE A 482 27.29 0.18 -2.53
N PHE A 483 26.09 -0.17 -2.06
CA PHE A 483 24.94 0.73 -1.97
C PHE A 483 25.22 1.91 -1.02
N VAL A 484 25.68 1.65 0.20
CA VAL A 484 25.99 2.70 1.17
C VAL A 484 27.01 3.69 0.60
N ARG A 485 28.10 3.20 0.00
CA ARG A 485 29.13 4.04 -0.64
C ARG A 485 28.60 4.80 -1.86
N ALA A 486 27.75 4.17 -2.67
CA ALA A 486 27.14 4.83 -3.84
C ALA A 486 26.17 5.95 -3.46
N CYS A 487 25.58 5.87 -2.28
CA CYS A 487 24.76 6.95 -1.68
C CYS A 487 25.60 8.03 -0.98
N GLY A 488 26.93 7.98 -1.05
CA GLY A 488 27.85 8.92 -0.37
C GLY A 488 27.94 8.66 1.14
N GLY A 489 27.61 7.46 1.59
CA GLY A 489 27.66 7.04 2.98
C GLY A 489 29.03 6.45 3.37
N ASN A 490 29.24 6.28 4.66
CA ASN A 490 30.40 5.65 5.26
C ASN A 490 30.10 4.17 5.55
N TYR A 491 31.05 3.29 5.24
CA TYR A 491 30.94 1.87 5.52
C TYR A 491 32.17 1.36 6.28
N LEU A 492 31.91 0.77 7.45
CA LEU A 492 32.91 0.27 8.37
C LEU A 492 32.83 -1.27 8.42
N ALA A 493 33.92 -1.94 8.05
CA ALA A 493 34.06 -3.37 8.23
C ALA A 493 34.63 -3.66 9.63
N LEU A 494 33.96 -4.49 10.40
CA LEU A 494 34.36 -4.87 11.76
C LEU A 494 35.00 -6.27 11.73
N ASP A 495 36.21 -6.34 11.14
CA ASP A 495 36.96 -7.60 11.01
C ASP A 495 37.54 -8.02 12.36
N ASN A 496 37.43 -9.29 12.69
CA ASN A 496 37.91 -9.83 13.96
C ASN A 496 39.44 -9.67 14.11
N GLY A 497 39.88 -9.05 15.20
CA GLY A 497 41.30 -8.79 15.48
C GLY A 497 41.88 -7.52 14.82
N GLN A 498 41.13 -6.84 13.98
CA GLN A 498 41.53 -5.53 13.41
C GLN A 498 40.98 -4.39 14.27
N ALA A 499 41.74 -3.29 14.36
CA ALA A 499 41.34 -2.11 15.10
C ALA A 499 40.01 -1.57 14.55
N THR A 500 38.96 -1.53 15.39
CA THR A 500 37.63 -1.03 14.98
C THR A 500 37.59 0.49 14.78
N GLY A 501 38.54 1.21 15.38
CA GLY A 501 38.50 2.67 15.46
C GLY A 501 37.49 3.19 16.49
N PHE A 502 37.03 2.37 17.44
CA PHE A 502 36.08 2.79 18.47
C PHE A 502 36.80 3.15 19.77
N ASN A 503 36.43 4.29 20.32
CA ASN A 503 36.87 4.72 21.65
C ASN A 503 35.69 5.32 22.43
N PRO A 504 34.97 4.52 23.22
CA PRO A 504 33.75 4.96 23.92
C PRO A 504 33.96 6.15 24.86
N PHE A 505 35.16 6.33 25.40
CA PHE A 505 35.46 7.45 26.28
C PHE A 505 35.62 8.80 25.55
N GLN A 506 35.77 8.83 24.24
CA GLN A 506 35.80 10.07 23.45
C GLN A 506 34.38 10.57 23.13
N CYS A 507 33.63 10.83 24.16
CA CYS A 507 32.29 11.41 24.14
C CYS A 507 32.21 12.64 25.05
N GLU A 508 31.10 13.36 24.97
CA GLU A 508 30.83 14.49 25.89
C GLU A 508 30.60 13.99 27.32
N ASN A 509 31.09 14.80 28.31
CA ASN A 509 30.83 14.51 29.71
C ASN A 509 29.40 14.95 30.07
N ASN A 510 28.46 14.02 30.04
CA ASN A 510 27.07 14.23 30.46
C ASN A 510 26.55 12.95 31.18
N GLU A 511 25.47 13.11 31.93
CA GLU A 511 24.88 12.03 32.74
C GLU A 511 24.55 10.77 31.94
N SER A 512 23.99 10.93 30.72
CA SER A 512 23.65 9.80 29.82
C SER A 512 24.89 9.00 29.39
N ASN A 513 25.98 9.69 29.03
CA ASN A 513 27.23 9.03 28.64
C ASN A 513 27.93 8.39 29.84
N VAL A 514 27.89 9.01 31.04
CA VAL A 514 28.41 8.38 32.26
C VAL A 514 27.69 7.08 32.55
N GLN A 515 26.34 7.10 32.52
CA GLN A 515 25.56 5.90 32.77
C GLN A 515 25.83 4.81 31.73
N PHE A 516 25.82 5.18 30.43
CA PHE A 516 26.13 4.24 29.35
C PHE A 516 27.51 3.59 29.51
N LEU A 517 28.54 4.40 29.77
CA LEU A 517 29.92 3.91 29.95
C LEU A 517 30.03 2.99 31.17
N ALA A 518 29.36 3.31 32.28
CA ALA A 518 29.34 2.45 33.44
C ALA A 518 28.69 1.08 33.09
N ASP A 519 27.59 1.08 32.40
CA ASP A 519 26.92 -0.16 31.96
C ASP A 519 27.75 -0.93 30.92
N LEU A 520 28.40 -0.25 29.99
CA LEU A 520 29.34 -0.86 29.04
C LEU A 520 30.50 -1.54 29.78
N ILE A 521 31.11 -0.89 30.76
CA ILE A 521 32.19 -1.46 31.58
C ILE A 521 31.72 -2.71 32.34
N LYS A 522 30.49 -2.71 32.86
CA LYS A 522 29.90 -3.91 33.50
C LYS A 522 29.81 -5.06 32.50
N VAL A 523 29.36 -4.81 31.27
CA VAL A 523 29.30 -5.83 30.20
C VAL A 523 30.70 -6.34 29.87
N LEU A 524 31.69 -5.45 29.72
CA LEU A 524 33.07 -5.81 29.38
C LEU A 524 33.76 -6.63 30.47
N ALA A 525 33.50 -6.34 31.75
CA ALA A 525 34.04 -7.07 32.88
C ALA A 525 33.39 -8.46 33.09
N GLY A 526 32.22 -8.74 32.45
CA GLY A 526 31.63 -10.07 32.31
C GLY A 526 31.19 -10.75 33.62
N LYS A 527 30.81 -9.99 34.64
CA LYS A 527 30.32 -10.47 35.94
C LYS A 527 28.80 -10.35 36.02
N ARG A 528 28.09 -11.34 36.59
CA ARG A 528 26.62 -11.29 36.70
C ARG A 528 26.13 -10.34 37.78
N GLU A 529 26.85 -10.23 38.88
CA GLU A 529 26.49 -9.39 40.03
C GLU A 529 27.70 -8.58 40.44
N TYR A 530 27.53 -7.29 40.65
CA TYR A 530 28.57 -6.35 41.14
C TYR A 530 28.26 -5.97 42.56
N SER A 531 29.29 -5.91 43.43
CA SER A 531 29.16 -5.35 44.74
C SER A 531 29.00 -3.82 44.65
N ALA A 532 28.39 -3.19 45.66
CA ALA A 532 28.23 -1.75 45.73
C ALA A 532 29.56 -0.99 45.59
N ARG A 533 30.66 -1.57 46.09
CA ARG A 533 32.01 -1.01 45.97
C ARG A 533 32.52 -1.07 44.50
N GLU A 534 32.33 -2.20 43.83
CA GLU A 534 32.73 -2.31 42.42
C GLU A 534 31.92 -1.36 41.53
N GLU A 535 30.65 -1.21 41.80
CA GLU A 535 29.82 -0.21 41.11
C GLU A 535 30.31 1.23 41.32
N GLU A 536 30.62 1.58 42.55
CA GLU A 536 31.23 2.89 42.91
C GLU A 536 32.59 3.09 42.21
N ASP A 537 33.44 2.07 42.17
CA ASP A 537 34.73 2.13 41.48
C ASP A 537 34.59 2.30 39.98
N ILE A 538 33.58 1.67 39.37
CA ILE A 538 33.24 1.84 37.93
C ILE A 538 32.80 3.30 37.69
N PHE A 539 31.78 3.79 38.41
CA PHE A 539 31.28 5.16 38.24
C PHE A 539 32.35 6.20 38.42
N ARG A 540 33.11 6.13 39.52
CA ARG A 540 34.21 7.06 39.79
C ARG A 540 35.32 6.98 38.72
N GLY A 541 35.63 5.78 38.23
CA GLY A 541 36.61 5.58 37.16
C GLY A 541 36.16 6.20 35.87
N VAL A 542 34.86 6.08 35.50
CA VAL A 542 34.25 6.65 34.30
C VAL A 542 34.26 8.19 34.40
N GLU A 543 33.80 8.77 35.52
CA GLU A 543 33.78 10.21 35.72
C GLU A 543 35.19 10.80 35.61
N ASN A 544 36.17 10.23 36.30
CA ASN A 544 37.56 10.65 36.22
C ASN A 544 38.13 10.56 34.81
N MET A 545 37.74 9.56 34.04
CA MET A 545 38.17 9.42 32.63
C MET A 545 37.54 10.49 31.77
N LEU A 546 36.27 10.82 31.97
CA LEU A 546 35.60 11.89 31.23
C LEU A 546 36.08 13.30 31.61
N ASP A 547 36.64 13.48 32.78
CA ASP A 547 37.30 14.73 33.19
C ASP A 547 38.74 14.88 32.65
N THR A 548 39.30 13.79 32.15
CA THR A 548 40.61 13.76 31.50
C THR A 548 40.55 14.41 30.12
N PRO A 549 41.60 15.10 29.62
CA PRO A 549 41.64 15.61 28.26
C PRO A 549 41.39 14.51 27.20
N MET A 550 40.56 14.81 26.19
CA MET A 550 40.01 13.82 25.22
C MET A 550 41.09 12.91 24.60
N HIS A 551 42.26 13.45 24.26
CA HIS A 551 43.36 12.71 23.65
C HIS A 551 44.03 11.68 24.58
N LEU A 552 43.80 11.75 25.87
CA LEU A 552 44.30 10.82 26.91
C LEU A 552 43.24 9.81 27.33
N ARG A 553 42.02 9.94 26.86
CA ARG A 553 40.92 9.01 27.19
C ARG A 553 41.09 7.71 26.44
N SER A 554 41.25 6.62 27.20
CA SER A 554 41.44 5.30 26.62
C SER A 554 41.01 4.18 27.57
N MET A 555 40.73 2.98 27.07
CA MET A 555 40.45 1.85 27.92
C MET A 555 41.65 1.46 28.77
N THR A 556 42.87 1.57 28.24
CA THR A 556 44.13 1.40 28.98
C THR A 556 44.25 2.33 30.17
N ASN A 557 43.98 3.64 30.00
CA ASN A 557 44.06 4.59 31.08
C ASN A 557 42.94 4.40 32.11
N PHE A 558 41.76 4.06 31.70
CA PHE A 558 40.65 3.68 32.56
C PHE A 558 41.03 2.45 33.43
N GLN A 559 41.52 1.35 32.83
CA GLN A 559 41.94 0.18 33.54
C GLN A 559 43.00 0.49 34.62
N LYS A 560 44.00 1.33 34.30
CA LYS A 560 45.04 1.77 35.23
C LYS A 560 44.50 2.58 36.39
N SER A 561 43.36 3.25 36.27
CA SER A 561 42.74 4.04 37.34
C SER A 561 41.94 3.17 38.35
N LEU A 562 41.68 1.89 38.00
CA LEU A 562 40.93 0.99 38.84
C LEU A 562 41.78 0.40 39.96
N PRO A 563 41.21 0.14 41.15
CA PRO A 563 41.92 -0.54 42.23
C PRO A 563 42.30 -1.99 41.84
N ASN A 564 43.58 -2.35 42.09
CA ASN A 564 44.02 -3.72 41.85
C ASN A 564 43.62 -4.60 43.07
N MET A 565 42.52 -5.29 42.96
CA MET A 565 41.90 -6.13 44.00
C MET A 565 42.16 -7.64 43.81
N GLY A 566 43.24 -8.03 43.15
CA GLY A 566 43.61 -9.41 42.85
C GLY A 566 43.14 -9.91 41.48
N ASP A 567 43.30 -11.22 41.22
CA ASP A 567 43.15 -11.80 39.89
C ASP A 567 41.71 -11.83 39.36
N ASP A 568 40.71 -11.66 40.22
CA ASP A 568 39.28 -11.64 39.83
C ASP A 568 38.66 -10.24 39.98
N GLY A 569 39.45 -9.22 40.29
CA GLY A 569 39.01 -7.86 40.43
C GLY A 569 38.77 -7.15 39.07
N LEU A 570 38.08 -6.00 39.11
CA LEU A 570 37.82 -5.19 37.94
C LEU A 570 39.06 -4.88 37.11
N TYR A 571 40.16 -4.54 37.78
CA TYR A 571 41.44 -4.26 37.14
C TYR A 571 41.93 -5.43 36.27
N ALA A 572 41.87 -6.66 36.77
CA ALA A 572 42.29 -7.85 36.05
C ALA A 572 41.35 -8.21 34.90
N ARG A 573 40.03 -8.08 35.11
CA ARG A 573 39.02 -8.38 34.11
C ARG A 573 39.07 -7.40 32.95
N MET A 574 39.31 -6.11 33.18
CA MET A 574 39.43 -5.09 32.16
C MET A 574 40.70 -5.17 31.35
N ARG A 575 41.76 -5.85 31.85
CA ARG A 575 43.08 -5.96 31.17
C ARG A 575 42.98 -6.47 29.75
N ARG A 576 42.08 -7.41 29.46
CA ARG A 576 41.94 -8.01 28.12
C ARG A 576 41.46 -7.00 27.08
N TRP A 577 40.79 -5.91 27.47
CA TRP A 577 40.24 -4.83 26.63
C TRP A 577 41.24 -3.69 26.41
N THR A 578 42.44 -3.77 26.89
CA THR A 578 43.46 -2.74 26.76
C THR A 578 44.44 -3.03 25.63
N ALA A 579 45.09 -2.01 25.07
CA ALA A 579 46.02 -2.10 23.94
C ALA A 579 47.09 -3.19 24.19
N GLY A 580 47.34 -3.97 23.12
CA GLY A 580 48.30 -5.09 23.17
C GLY A 580 47.76 -6.38 23.82
N ASN A 581 46.53 -6.41 24.31
CA ASN A 581 45.86 -7.59 24.82
C ASN A 581 44.81 -8.11 23.85
N SER A 582 44.18 -9.26 24.16
CA SER A 582 43.37 -10.06 23.25
C SER A 582 42.19 -9.32 22.63
N LEU A 583 41.54 -8.37 23.31
CA LEU A 583 40.38 -7.62 22.88
C LEU A 583 40.62 -6.08 22.84
N GLY A 584 41.86 -5.64 23.00
CA GLY A 584 42.18 -4.20 22.96
C GLY A 584 41.86 -3.52 21.63
N TRP A 585 41.87 -4.27 20.56
CA TRP A 585 41.51 -3.80 19.20
C TRP A 585 40.08 -3.29 19.09
N VAL A 586 39.18 -3.72 20.00
CA VAL A 586 37.74 -3.37 19.96
C VAL A 586 37.51 -1.91 20.39
N PHE A 587 37.98 -1.51 21.57
CA PHE A 587 37.62 -0.22 22.19
C PHE A 587 38.79 0.65 22.62
N ASP A 588 40.03 0.16 22.55
CA ASP A 588 41.21 0.93 22.96
C ASP A 588 41.95 1.55 21.77
N ASN A 589 41.20 2.30 20.96
CA ASN A 589 41.72 2.97 19.80
C ASN A 589 42.10 4.43 20.13
N PRO A 590 43.12 5.04 19.47
CA PRO A 590 43.58 6.38 19.79
C PRO A 590 42.54 7.48 19.57
N VAL A 591 41.69 7.28 18.55
CA VAL A 591 40.63 8.22 18.14
C VAL A 591 39.38 7.44 17.87
N ASP A 592 38.24 7.98 18.32
CA ASP A 592 36.94 7.45 17.89
C ASP A 592 36.63 7.91 16.47
N THR A 593 36.64 6.95 15.53
CA THR A 593 36.48 7.24 14.10
C THR A 593 35.02 7.31 13.66
N ILE A 594 34.06 7.02 14.52
CA ILE A 594 32.64 7.15 14.20
C ILE A 594 32.27 8.64 14.22
N ASP A 595 32.44 9.28 13.05
CA ASP A 595 31.90 10.63 12.85
C ASP A 595 30.55 10.53 12.13
N LEU A 596 29.49 10.64 12.92
CA LEU A 596 28.10 10.57 12.46
C LEU A 596 27.60 11.89 11.84
N SER A 597 28.40 12.96 11.90
CA SER A 597 28.01 14.27 11.38
C SER A 597 28.23 14.41 9.88
N ARG A 598 29.08 13.57 9.28
CA ARG A 598 29.54 13.71 7.90
C ARG A 598 28.69 12.98 6.86
N ALA A 599 27.92 11.96 7.24
CA ALA A 599 27.18 11.16 6.28
C ALA A 599 25.77 10.85 6.79
N ASN A 600 24.78 10.93 5.89
CA ASN A 600 23.41 10.54 6.21
C ASN A 600 23.22 9.02 6.25
N ILE A 601 24.16 8.23 5.69
CA ILE A 601 24.09 6.76 5.66
C ILE A 601 25.38 6.20 6.22
N ILE A 602 25.26 5.30 7.20
CA ILE A 602 26.39 4.63 7.82
C ILE A 602 26.10 3.13 7.85
N GLY A 603 26.98 2.35 7.23
CA GLY A 603 26.92 0.89 7.24
C GLY A 603 27.97 0.29 8.15
N PHE A 604 27.61 -0.80 8.82
CA PHE A 604 28.51 -1.60 9.65
C PHE A 604 28.43 -3.05 9.23
N ASP A 605 29.53 -3.61 8.70
CA ASP A 605 29.64 -5.05 8.56
C ASP A 605 30.04 -5.67 9.87
N TYR A 606 29.19 -6.54 10.39
CA TYR A 606 29.43 -7.24 11.66
C TYR A 606 29.56 -8.77 11.48
N THR A 607 29.79 -9.22 10.25
CA THR A 607 29.87 -10.64 9.87
C THR A 607 30.83 -11.42 10.74
N ASP A 608 32.05 -10.91 10.92
CA ASP A 608 33.11 -11.60 11.66
C ASP A 608 32.90 -11.60 13.19
N ILE A 609 32.14 -10.62 13.70
CA ILE A 609 31.90 -10.52 15.15
C ILE A 609 30.58 -11.14 15.58
N ILE A 610 29.68 -11.49 14.64
CA ILE A 610 28.31 -11.94 14.95
C ILE A 610 28.30 -13.23 15.78
N ASP A 611 29.21 -14.13 15.51
CA ASP A 611 29.30 -15.43 16.18
C ASP A 611 30.17 -15.40 17.47
N ASN A 612 30.74 -14.21 17.80
CA ASN A 612 31.47 -14.00 19.06
C ASN A 612 30.64 -13.11 20.02
N PRO A 613 29.85 -13.71 20.96
CA PRO A 613 28.98 -12.95 21.86
C PRO A 613 29.73 -11.97 22.75
N GLU A 614 31.00 -12.28 23.10
CA GLU A 614 31.85 -11.47 23.96
C GLU A 614 32.20 -10.11 23.32
N VAL A 615 32.38 -10.06 22.02
CA VAL A 615 32.65 -8.83 21.24
C VAL A 615 31.35 -8.22 20.70
N ARG A 616 30.46 -9.05 20.19
CA ARG A 616 29.20 -8.66 19.55
C ARG A 616 28.35 -7.76 20.46
N VAL A 617 28.06 -8.22 21.68
CA VAL A 617 27.16 -7.52 22.60
C VAL A 617 27.66 -6.10 22.95
N PRO A 618 28.90 -5.91 23.42
CA PRO A 618 29.38 -4.56 23.73
C PRO A 618 29.54 -3.66 22.50
N VAL A 619 29.92 -4.19 21.36
CA VAL A 619 30.00 -3.42 20.10
C VAL A 619 28.62 -2.93 19.67
N ILE A 620 27.63 -3.80 19.65
CA ILE A 620 26.25 -3.41 19.28
C ILE A 620 25.70 -2.39 20.28
N ASN A 621 25.90 -2.57 21.60
CA ASN A 621 25.48 -1.58 22.59
C ASN A 621 26.10 -0.21 22.34
N TYR A 622 27.40 -0.17 22.02
CA TYR A 622 28.09 1.07 21.68
C TYR A 622 27.53 1.74 20.43
N LEU A 623 27.31 0.97 19.34
CA LEU A 623 26.74 1.50 18.11
C LEU A 623 25.29 2.00 18.29
N LEU A 624 24.49 1.29 19.09
CA LEU A 624 23.13 1.72 19.43
C LEU A 624 23.11 3.00 20.27
N HIS A 625 24.04 3.14 21.21
CA HIS A 625 24.18 4.38 21.98
C HIS A 625 24.57 5.56 21.10
N LYS A 626 25.49 5.35 20.16
CA LYS A 626 25.83 6.37 19.13
C LYS A 626 24.63 6.74 18.27
N LEU A 627 23.82 5.76 17.86
CA LEU A 627 22.59 5.99 17.12
C LEU A 627 21.61 6.86 17.92
N GLU A 628 21.47 6.59 19.22
CA GLU A 628 20.60 7.37 20.10
C GLU A 628 21.01 8.84 20.21
N SER A 629 22.31 9.12 20.22
CA SER A 629 22.84 10.48 20.29
C SER A 629 22.47 11.36 19.08
N LEU A 630 22.04 10.73 17.96
CA LEU A 630 21.61 11.42 16.73
C LEU A 630 20.10 11.64 16.65
N ILE A 631 19.36 11.17 17.63
CA ILE A 631 17.91 11.33 17.63
C ILE A 631 17.56 12.76 18.05
N ASP A 632 17.44 13.64 17.07
CA ASP A 632 17.11 15.05 17.24
C ASP A 632 15.73 15.43 16.66
N GLY A 633 14.92 14.44 16.30
CA GLY A 633 13.61 14.62 15.66
C GLY A 633 13.64 14.54 14.14
N ARG A 634 14.82 14.46 13.51
CA ARG A 634 14.95 14.11 12.09
C ARG A 634 14.43 12.69 11.82
N PRO A 635 13.97 12.41 10.59
CA PRO A 635 13.70 11.04 10.16
C PRO A 635 14.95 10.15 10.36
N LEU A 636 14.77 9.01 11.03
CA LEU A 636 15.82 8.05 11.31
C LEU A 636 15.39 6.65 10.89
N ILE A 637 16.25 5.93 10.18
CA ILE A 637 16.04 4.54 9.80
C ILE A 637 17.23 3.71 10.31
N TYR A 638 16.94 2.64 11.03
CA TYR A 638 17.96 1.65 11.32
C TYR A 638 17.55 0.31 10.71
N VAL A 639 18.48 -0.31 9.99
CA VAL A 639 18.30 -1.60 9.32
C VAL A 639 19.14 -2.62 10.04
N MET A 640 18.53 -3.75 10.39
CA MET A 640 19.22 -4.87 11.01
C MET A 640 18.99 -6.13 10.17
N ASP A 641 20.02 -6.55 9.43
CA ASP A 641 19.99 -7.86 8.72
C ASP A 641 20.27 -8.98 9.71
N GLU A 642 19.55 -10.10 9.61
CA GLU A 642 19.60 -11.21 10.59
C GLU A 642 19.46 -10.74 12.05
N PHE A 643 18.50 -9.84 12.29
CA PHE A 643 18.30 -9.10 13.55
C PHE A 643 18.21 -9.99 14.80
N TRP A 644 17.71 -11.20 14.66
CA TRP A 644 17.58 -12.15 15.77
C TRP A 644 18.93 -12.56 16.36
N LYS A 645 19.99 -12.69 15.52
CA LYS A 645 21.36 -12.95 15.98
C LYS A 645 21.94 -11.76 16.76
N ILE A 646 21.57 -10.56 16.36
CA ILE A 646 21.98 -9.32 17.06
C ILE A 646 21.33 -9.26 18.44
N LEU A 647 20.05 -9.63 18.54
CA LEU A 647 19.24 -9.49 19.74
C LEU A 647 19.35 -10.70 20.69
N ASP A 648 19.94 -11.81 20.26
CA ASP A 648 20.16 -13.00 21.07
C ASP A 648 21.33 -12.79 22.02
N GLY A 649 21.04 -12.64 23.32
CA GLY A 649 22.04 -12.40 24.35
C GLY A 649 21.46 -11.84 25.65
N GLU A 650 22.14 -12.05 26.76
CA GLU A 650 21.79 -11.44 28.05
C GLU A 650 22.34 -9.98 28.05
N GLY A 651 21.47 -9.00 28.35
CA GLY A 651 21.92 -7.61 28.53
C GLY A 651 21.09 -6.57 27.81
N GLY A 652 21.60 -5.34 27.64
CA GLY A 652 20.92 -4.13 27.18
C GLY A 652 20.17 -4.20 25.86
N LEU A 653 20.42 -5.26 25.03
CA LEU A 653 19.71 -5.48 23.78
C LEU A 653 18.23 -5.87 23.98
N LYS A 654 17.90 -6.58 25.08
CA LYS A 654 16.49 -6.84 25.45
C LYS A 654 15.77 -5.54 25.82
N GLU A 655 16.47 -4.64 26.48
CA GLU A 655 15.94 -3.34 26.87
C GLU A 655 15.77 -2.41 25.67
N PHE A 656 16.71 -2.41 24.73
CA PHE A 656 16.59 -1.69 23.45
C PHE A 656 15.34 -2.16 22.68
N ALA A 657 15.15 -3.45 22.52
CA ALA A 657 14.01 -3.98 21.78
C ALA A 657 12.65 -3.70 22.46
N LYS A 658 12.57 -3.71 23.79
CA LYS A 658 11.31 -3.49 24.52
C LYS A 658 10.98 -2.03 24.74
N ASN A 659 11.97 -1.21 25.16
CA ASN A 659 11.70 0.13 25.67
C ASN A 659 12.12 1.22 24.68
N LYS A 660 13.26 1.07 24.02
CA LYS A 660 13.83 2.13 23.18
C LYS A 660 13.16 2.28 21.82
N GLN A 661 12.59 1.22 21.25
CA GLN A 661 11.81 1.33 20.01
C GLN A 661 10.60 2.24 20.15
N LYS A 662 9.93 2.24 21.32
CA LYS A 662 8.85 3.17 21.60
C LYS A 662 9.33 4.62 21.64
N THR A 663 10.54 4.83 22.15
CA THR A 663 11.17 6.15 22.21
C THR A 663 11.62 6.61 20.83
N ILE A 664 12.27 5.74 20.04
CA ILE A 664 12.70 6.02 18.67
C ILE A 664 11.50 6.42 17.81
N ARG A 665 10.37 5.69 17.88
CA ARG A 665 9.13 6.07 17.20
C ARG A 665 8.65 7.47 17.58
N LYS A 666 8.63 7.80 18.89
CA LYS A 666 8.22 9.15 19.36
C LYS A 666 9.13 10.24 18.83
N GLN A 667 10.34 9.90 18.44
CA GLN A 667 11.38 10.78 17.92
C GLN A 667 11.55 10.68 16.40
N ASN A 668 10.51 10.22 15.69
CA ASN A 668 10.47 10.13 14.21
C ASN A 668 11.39 9.07 13.60
N GLY A 669 11.69 7.99 14.33
CA GLY A 669 12.50 6.89 13.87
C GLY A 669 11.71 5.62 13.55
N LEU A 670 12.25 4.76 12.69
CA LEU A 670 11.73 3.43 12.37
C LEU A 670 12.85 2.39 12.21
N GLY A 671 12.51 1.13 12.46
CA GLY A 671 13.39 -0.02 12.26
C GLY A 671 12.95 -0.88 11.07
N ILE A 672 13.94 -1.37 10.31
CA ILE A 672 13.75 -2.41 9.29
C ILE A 672 14.49 -3.65 9.76
N PHE A 673 13.74 -4.70 10.08
CA PHE A 673 14.25 -5.96 10.60
C PHE A 673 14.18 -7.03 9.52
N ALA A 674 15.31 -7.54 9.11
CA ALA A 674 15.39 -8.55 8.07
C ALA A 674 15.84 -9.90 8.63
N THR A 675 15.24 -10.99 8.12
CA THR A 675 15.65 -12.36 8.48
C THR A 675 15.36 -13.34 7.34
N GLN A 676 16.11 -14.42 7.33
CA GLN A 676 15.87 -15.57 6.43
C GLN A 676 15.01 -16.64 7.09
N SER A 677 15.04 -16.71 8.43
CA SER A 677 14.35 -17.71 9.21
C SER A 677 13.36 -17.05 10.19
N PRO A 678 12.06 -17.09 9.91
CA PRO A 678 11.06 -16.65 10.87
C PRO A 678 11.07 -17.50 12.14
N GLU A 679 11.37 -18.82 12.07
CA GLU A 679 11.44 -19.72 13.20
C GLU A 679 12.46 -19.25 14.25
N ASP A 680 13.68 -18.88 13.81
CA ASP A 680 14.73 -18.41 14.70
C ASP A 680 14.37 -17.07 15.35
N ALA A 681 13.75 -16.19 14.58
CA ALA A 681 13.24 -14.93 15.08
C ALA A 681 12.15 -15.13 16.15
N LEU A 682 11.23 -16.06 15.93
CA LEU A 682 10.08 -16.33 16.82
C LEU A 682 10.46 -16.99 18.13
N LYS A 683 11.58 -17.72 18.19
CA LYS A 683 12.10 -18.34 19.43
C LYS A 683 12.68 -17.33 20.43
N SER A 684 12.97 -16.11 19.99
CA SER A 684 13.48 -15.05 20.85
C SER A 684 12.35 -14.40 21.66
N ASP A 685 12.55 -14.21 22.98
CA ASP A 685 11.62 -13.46 23.86
C ASP A 685 11.33 -12.03 23.38
N ILE A 686 12.15 -11.51 22.50
CA ILE A 686 12.07 -10.18 21.96
C ILE A 686 11.19 -10.14 20.70
N ALA A 687 11.09 -11.26 19.98
CA ALA A 687 10.36 -11.32 18.71
C ALA A 687 8.88 -10.95 18.86
N ALA A 688 8.22 -11.41 19.89
CA ALA A 688 6.81 -11.07 20.14
C ALA A 688 6.61 -9.55 20.27
N ALA A 689 7.50 -8.88 21.00
CA ALA A 689 7.45 -7.44 21.17
C ALA A 689 7.76 -6.67 19.87
N LEU A 690 8.64 -7.21 19.01
CA LEU A 690 8.96 -6.63 17.72
C LEU A 690 7.79 -6.78 16.75
N ILE A 691 7.16 -7.96 16.69
CA ILE A 691 6.01 -8.24 15.84
C ILE A 691 4.84 -7.31 16.21
N GLU A 692 4.54 -7.15 17.50
CA GLU A 692 3.49 -6.22 17.96
C GLU A 692 3.74 -4.76 17.58
N GLN A 693 5.00 -4.36 17.41
CA GLN A 693 5.39 -3.01 17.02
C GLN A 693 5.66 -2.86 15.51
N THR A 694 5.44 -3.93 14.75
CA THR A 694 5.64 -3.94 13.30
C THR A 694 4.37 -3.42 12.62
N ALA A 695 4.53 -2.36 11.81
CA ALA A 695 3.47 -1.81 11.00
C ALA A 695 3.34 -2.52 9.65
N THR A 696 4.48 -2.93 9.10
CA THR A 696 4.58 -3.48 7.75
C THR A 696 5.32 -4.82 7.78
N LEU A 697 4.68 -5.86 7.25
CA LEU A 697 5.33 -7.13 6.94
C LEU A 697 5.56 -7.21 5.43
N ILE A 698 6.80 -7.53 5.03
CA ILE A 698 7.17 -7.81 3.65
C ILE A 698 7.63 -9.27 3.60
N LEU A 699 6.85 -10.10 2.92
CA LEU A 699 7.05 -11.54 2.88
C LEU A 699 7.42 -11.96 1.46
N LEU A 700 8.67 -12.38 1.28
CA LEU A 700 9.14 -12.92 0.01
C LEU A 700 8.67 -14.38 -0.16
N PRO A 701 8.68 -14.92 -1.37
CA PRO A 701 8.21 -16.27 -1.64
C PRO A 701 8.88 -17.32 -0.73
N ASN A 702 8.08 -18.20 -0.15
CA ASN A 702 8.57 -19.34 0.62
C ASN A 702 7.63 -20.54 0.44
N PRO A 703 7.82 -21.37 -0.60
CA PRO A 703 7.00 -22.57 -0.82
C PRO A 703 7.04 -23.60 0.32
N ASN A 704 8.10 -23.56 1.14
CA ASN A 704 8.31 -24.47 2.27
C ASN A 704 8.03 -23.78 3.61
N ALA A 705 7.21 -22.74 3.64
CA ALA A 705 6.88 -22.03 4.87
C ALA A 705 6.17 -22.94 5.88
N SER A 706 6.57 -22.86 7.15
CA SER A 706 5.87 -23.52 8.24
C SER A 706 4.58 -22.79 8.56
N ARG A 707 3.47 -23.51 8.59
CA ARG A 707 2.15 -22.94 8.91
C ARG A 707 2.13 -22.33 10.31
N SER A 708 2.73 -22.99 11.31
CA SER A 708 2.79 -22.49 12.69
C SER A 708 3.56 -21.16 12.78
N ASP A 709 4.70 -21.03 12.07
CA ASP A 709 5.51 -19.82 12.16
C ASP A 709 4.82 -18.62 11.51
N TYR A 710 4.15 -18.87 10.38
CA TYR A 710 3.51 -17.78 9.64
C TYR A 710 2.13 -17.40 10.21
N ILE A 711 1.28 -18.37 10.55
CA ILE A 711 -0.06 -18.09 11.05
C ILE A 711 -0.02 -17.78 12.56
N ASP A 712 0.54 -18.68 13.37
CA ASP A 712 0.52 -18.50 14.81
C ASP A 712 1.59 -17.51 15.28
N GLY A 713 2.76 -17.51 14.62
CA GLY A 713 3.90 -16.65 14.93
C GLY A 713 3.72 -15.23 14.37
N LEU A 714 3.64 -15.08 13.06
CA LEU A 714 3.57 -13.78 12.37
C LEU A 714 2.14 -13.20 12.25
N LYS A 715 1.13 -13.93 12.75
CA LYS A 715 -0.28 -13.52 12.73
C LYS A 715 -0.83 -13.30 11.31
N LEU A 716 -0.45 -14.18 10.38
CA LEU A 716 -1.04 -14.20 9.05
C LEU A 716 -2.39 -14.90 9.05
N THR A 717 -3.24 -14.53 8.11
CA THR A 717 -4.45 -15.29 7.77
C THR A 717 -4.08 -16.53 6.94
N GLU A 718 -4.98 -17.52 6.86
CA GLU A 718 -4.81 -18.66 5.96
C GLU A 718 -4.70 -18.21 4.49
N ALA A 719 -5.45 -17.20 4.10
CA ALA A 719 -5.41 -16.64 2.76
C ALA A 719 -4.05 -16.00 2.45
N GLU A 720 -3.49 -15.20 3.37
CA GLU A 720 -2.14 -14.61 3.22
C GLU A 720 -1.05 -15.69 3.17
N PHE A 721 -1.15 -16.71 4.01
CA PHE A 721 -0.21 -17.84 4.01
C PHE A 721 -0.21 -18.58 2.66
N LYS A 722 -1.39 -18.87 2.11
CA LYS A 722 -1.53 -19.48 0.78
C LYS A 722 -0.89 -18.60 -0.31
N VAL A 723 -1.04 -17.29 -0.24
CA VAL A 723 -0.40 -16.35 -1.18
C VAL A 723 1.11 -16.51 -1.11
N VAL A 724 1.73 -16.42 0.08
CA VAL A 724 3.20 -16.50 0.24
C VAL A 724 3.76 -17.83 -0.26
N THR A 725 3.05 -18.94 0.00
CA THR A 725 3.49 -20.28 -0.43
C THR A 725 3.30 -20.55 -1.92
N ALA A 726 2.34 -19.86 -2.57
CA ALA A 726 2.06 -19.99 -3.99
C ALA A 726 2.92 -19.10 -4.89
N LEU A 727 3.59 -18.08 -4.33
CA LEU A 727 4.44 -17.18 -5.11
C LEU A 727 5.69 -17.91 -5.64
N ASP A 728 5.97 -17.74 -6.95
CA ASP A 728 7.20 -18.23 -7.57
C ASP A 728 8.41 -17.37 -7.10
N GLU A 729 9.46 -18.02 -6.63
CA GLU A 729 10.71 -17.37 -6.19
C GLU A 729 11.38 -16.53 -7.29
N ARG A 730 11.18 -16.86 -8.57
CA ARG A 730 11.73 -16.15 -9.72
C ARG A 730 10.88 -14.96 -10.16
N SER A 731 9.65 -14.86 -9.69
CA SER A 731 8.71 -13.79 -10.09
C SER A 731 9.11 -12.41 -9.57
N ARG A 732 9.97 -12.35 -8.55
CA ARG A 732 10.32 -11.11 -7.80
C ARG A 732 9.08 -10.45 -7.17
N CYS A 733 8.03 -11.24 -6.96
CA CYS A 733 6.85 -10.84 -6.22
C CYS A 733 7.05 -11.06 -4.73
N PHE A 734 6.34 -10.29 -3.93
CA PHE A 734 6.33 -10.41 -2.47
C PHE A 734 5.00 -9.86 -1.94
N LEU A 735 4.58 -10.35 -0.78
CA LEU A 735 3.39 -9.85 -0.10
C LEU A 735 3.78 -8.67 0.81
N VAL A 736 3.11 -7.55 0.67
CA VAL A 736 3.16 -6.42 1.61
C VAL A 736 1.88 -6.45 2.42
N LYS A 737 2.00 -6.54 3.74
CA LYS A 737 0.87 -6.51 4.68
C LYS A 737 1.01 -5.33 5.62
N GLN A 738 -0.04 -4.51 5.72
CA GLN A 738 -0.18 -3.42 6.68
C GLN A 738 -1.55 -3.52 7.36
N GLY A 739 -1.56 -3.88 8.63
CA GLY A 739 -2.80 -4.16 9.34
C GLY A 739 -3.60 -5.28 8.66
N HIS A 740 -4.82 -4.94 8.23
CA HIS A 740 -5.71 -5.87 7.49
C HIS A 740 -5.59 -5.76 5.96
N ALA A 741 -4.77 -4.87 5.45
CA ALA A 741 -4.56 -4.70 4.02
C ALA A 741 -3.34 -5.48 3.57
N ALA A 742 -3.50 -6.31 2.55
CA ALA A 742 -2.42 -7.06 1.92
C ALA A 742 -2.42 -6.85 0.40
N SER A 743 -1.23 -6.77 -0.19
CA SER A 743 -1.06 -6.63 -1.64
C SER A 743 0.15 -7.41 -2.12
N VAL A 744 0.01 -8.10 -3.25
CA VAL A 744 1.13 -8.77 -3.92
C VAL A 744 1.82 -7.76 -4.82
N CYS A 745 2.99 -7.31 -4.39
CA CYS A 745 3.81 -6.35 -5.11
C CYS A 745 4.95 -7.05 -5.86
N GLN A 746 5.48 -6.39 -6.87
CA GLN A 746 6.63 -6.85 -7.65
C GLN A 746 7.67 -5.74 -7.74
N LEU A 747 8.94 -6.08 -7.50
CA LEU A 747 10.08 -5.23 -7.81
C LEU A 747 10.81 -5.79 -9.04
N ASN A 748 10.47 -5.29 -10.20
CA ASN A 748 11.11 -5.65 -11.45
C ASN A 748 12.19 -4.62 -11.79
N LEU A 749 13.46 -5.05 -11.83
CA LEU A 749 14.62 -4.22 -12.15
C LEU A 749 15.35 -4.71 -13.41
N ARG A 750 14.63 -5.43 -14.28
CA ARG A 750 15.20 -5.91 -15.57
C ARG A 750 15.59 -4.71 -16.43
N GLY A 751 16.80 -4.80 -17.03
CA GLY A 751 17.34 -3.70 -17.82
C GLY A 751 18.04 -2.60 -17.02
N MET A 752 18.05 -2.69 -15.68
CA MET A 752 18.75 -1.78 -14.79
C MET A 752 20.04 -2.44 -14.22
N ASP A 753 20.82 -3.13 -15.06
CA ASP A 753 21.94 -3.99 -14.64
C ASP A 753 23.01 -3.26 -13.84
N ASP A 754 23.28 -2.00 -14.14
CA ASP A 754 24.25 -1.18 -13.42
C ASP A 754 23.75 -0.88 -12.01
N ILE A 755 22.49 -0.46 -11.88
CA ILE A 755 21.85 -0.21 -10.58
C ILE A 755 21.74 -1.51 -9.77
N LEU A 756 21.32 -2.59 -10.41
CA LEU A 756 21.18 -3.90 -9.75
C LEU A 756 22.52 -4.37 -9.15
N SER A 757 23.65 -4.07 -9.81
CA SER A 757 24.97 -4.41 -9.29
C SER A 757 25.37 -3.67 -8.02
N VAL A 758 24.75 -2.53 -7.75
CA VAL A 758 24.97 -1.72 -6.56
C VAL A 758 24.02 -2.14 -5.44
N ILE A 759 22.73 -2.28 -5.75
CA ILE A 759 21.71 -2.58 -4.72
C ILE A 759 21.63 -4.07 -4.35
N SER A 760 22.24 -4.95 -5.16
CA SER A 760 22.35 -6.40 -4.90
C SER A 760 23.82 -6.80 -5.08
N ALA A 761 24.63 -6.49 -4.08
CA ALA A 761 26.06 -6.77 -4.12
C ALA A 761 26.33 -8.29 -4.14
N SER A 762 27.28 -8.70 -4.98
CA SER A 762 27.90 -10.02 -4.95
C SER A 762 29.37 -9.87 -4.53
N THR A 763 29.97 -10.93 -4.02
CA THR A 763 31.40 -10.94 -3.64
C THR A 763 32.29 -10.41 -4.76
N ASP A 764 32.06 -10.85 -6.00
CA ASP A 764 32.83 -10.38 -7.18
C ASP A 764 32.67 -8.87 -7.39
N ASN A 765 31.45 -8.33 -7.22
CA ASN A 765 31.21 -6.89 -7.37
C ASN A 765 31.90 -6.09 -6.26
N ILE A 766 31.92 -6.60 -5.04
CA ILE A 766 32.62 -5.98 -3.91
C ILE A 766 34.12 -5.91 -4.17
N GLU A 767 34.75 -6.98 -4.66
CA GLU A 767 36.15 -6.99 -5.02
C GLU A 767 36.50 -6.01 -6.16
N VAL A 768 35.63 -5.92 -7.16
CA VAL A 768 35.79 -4.94 -8.25
C VAL A 768 35.70 -3.52 -7.69
N MET A 769 34.74 -3.26 -6.80
CA MET A 769 34.61 -1.96 -6.15
C MET A 769 35.84 -1.58 -5.35
N HIS A 770 36.39 -2.49 -4.51
CA HIS A 770 37.57 -2.20 -3.70
C HIS A 770 38.79 -1.84 -4.57
N ARG A 771 39.02 -2.56 -5.68
CA ARG A 771 40.06 -2.22 -6.64
C ARG A 771 39.83 -0.84 -7.25
N VAL A 772 38.61 -0.52 -7.65
CA VAL A 772 38.29 0.79 -8.22
C VAL A 772 38.46 1.91 -7.21
N LEU A 773 38.07 1.70 -5.97
CA LEU A 773 38.24 2.69 -4.88
C LEU A 773 39.73 2.93 -4.60
N GLN A 774 40.56 1.88 -4.61
CA GLN A 774 42.01 2.02 -4.43
C GLN A 774 42.65 2.82 -5.56
N ASP A 775 42.34 2.51 -6.83
CA ASP A 775 42.83 3.23 -8.00
C ASP A 775 42.35 4.69 -7.99
N ALA A 776 41.07 4.95 -7.63
CA ALA A 776 40.52 6.29 -7.55
C ALA A 776 41.18 7.13 -6.45
N ALA A 777 41.40 6.55 -5.27
CA ALA A 777 42.05 7.22 -4.14
C ALA A 777 43.52 7.61 -4.50
N GLN A 778 44.23 6.75 -5.16
CA GLN A 778 45.58 7.06 -5.65
C GLN A 778 45.58 8.18 -6.71
N ARG A 779 44.63 8.15 -7.64
CA ARG A 779 44.48 9.16 -8.69
C ARG A 779 44.15 10.53 -8.12
N GLU A 780 43.17 10.59 -7.22
CA GLU A 780 42.68 11.82 -6.60
C GLU A 780 43.56 12.29 -5.42
N LYS A 781 44.49 11.48 -4.95
CA LYS A 781 45.37 11.72 -3.79
C LYS A 781 44.60 12.00 -2.48
N VAL A 782 43.52 11.26 -2.27
CA VAL A 782 42.67 11.31 -1.09
C VAL A 782 42.55 9.93 -0.45
N LEU A 783 42.01 9.88 0.76
CA LEU A 783 41.64 8.60 1.38
C LEU A 783 40.43 7.98 0.68
N GLN A 784 40.31 6.65 0.70
CA GLN A 784 39.16 5.98 0.10
C GLN A 784 37.82 6.42 0.74
N ALA A 785 37.83 6.77 2.02
CA ALA A 785 36.67 7.26 2.74
C ALA A 785 36.18 8.66 2.31
N ASP A 786 37.08 9.44 1.69
CA ASP A 786 36.79 10.81 1.23
C ASP A 786 36.38 10.87 -0.26
N LEU A 787 36.33 9.73 -0.94
CA LEU A 787 35.90 9.65 -2.36
C LEU A 787 34.40 9.89 -2.48
N THR A 788 34.01 10.79 -3.39
CA THR A 788 32.60 10.95 -3.74
C THR A 788 32.15 9.86 -4.72
N PRO A 789 30.86 9.50 -4.76
CA PRO A 789 30.36 8.48 -5.69
C PRO A 789 30.70 8.77 -7.15
N GLU A 790 30.69 10.02 -7.57
CA GLU A 790 31.01 10.43 -8.95
C GLU A 790 32.44 10.11 -9.38
N GLN A 791 33.39 10.03 -8.44
CA GLN A 791 34.79 9.77 -8.71
C GLN A 791 35.10 8.30 -9.00
N TRP A 792 34.25 7.36 -8.60
CA TRP A 792 34.49 5.92 -8.71
C TRP A 792 33.37 5.11 -9.38
N LEU A 793 32.11 5.48 -9.21
CA LEU A 793 30.97 4.65 -9.61
C LEU A 793 30.92 4.37 -11.11
N GLY A 794 31.23 5.37 -11.94
CA GLY A 794 31.26 5.21 -13.39
C GLY A 794 32.36 4.24 -13.87
N GLU A 795 33.51 4.19 -13.19
CA GLU A 795 34.59 3.26 -13.48
C GLU A 795 34.22 1.84 -12.99
N PHE A 796 33.58 1.72 -11.86
CA PHE A 796 33.02 0.47 -11.34
C PHE A 796 32.10 -0.20 -12.37
N TYR A 797 31.15 0.54 -12.96
CA TYR A 797 30.28 0.00 -14.00
C TYR A 797 31.03 -0.50 -15.23
N LYS A 798 32.06 0.21 -15.65
CA LYS A 798 32.90 -0.20 -16.80
C LYS A 798 33.67 -1.46 -16.52
N LYS A 799 34.41 -1.54 -15.38
CA LYS A 799 35.25 -2.68 -15.03
C LYS A 799 34.43 -3.95 -14.80
N ARG A 800 33.26 -3.82 -14.19
CA ARG A 800 32.34 -4.94 -14.01
C ARG A 800 31.89 -5.56 -15.35
N LYS A 801 31.55 -4.73 -16.34
CA LYS A 801 31.16 -5.21 -17.68
C LYS A 801 32.31 -5.96 -18.37
N GLY A 802 33.54 -5.47 -18.23
CA GLY A 802 34.73 -6.14 -18.76
C GLY A 802 35.01 -7.49 -18.13
N SER A 803 34.86 -7.63 -16.83
CA SER A 803 35.03 -8.89 -16.09
C SER A 803 34.01 -9.97 -16.49
N ARG A 804 32.76 -9.61 -16.79
CA ARG A 804 31.74 -10.56 -17.28
C ARG A 804 31.98 -11.04 -18.71
N GLN A 805 32.59 -10.24 -19.55
CA GLN A 805 32.95 -10.65 -20.92
C GLN A 805 34.21 -11.57 -20.97
N ALA A 806 35.03 -11.51 -19.95
CA ALA A 806 36.25 -12.34 -19.83
C ALA A 806 36.00 -13.73 -19.19
N ALA A 807 34.86 -13.94 -18.54
CA ALA A 807 34.46 -15.24 -18.00
C ALA A 807 33.95 -16.14 -19.15
N PRO A 808 34.49 -17.38 -19.33
CA PRO A 808 34.02 -18.28 -20.37
C PRO A 808 32.55 -18.59 -20.11
N ARG A 809 31.70 -18.43 -21.14
CA ARG A 809 30.32 -18.91 -21.10
C ARG A 809 30.35 -20.43 -20.89
N THR A 810 30.09 -20.89 -19.69
CA THR A 810 29.68 -22.28 -19.49
C THR A 810 28.30 -22.42 -20.08
N ASP A 811 28.25 -22.90 -21.31
CA ASP A 811 27.01 -23.32 -21.97
C ASP A 811 26.33 -24.35 -21.06
N ALA A 812 25.26 -23.98 -20.47
CA ALA A 812 24.33 -24.93 -19.84
C ALA A 812 23.63 -25.69 -20.97
N VAL A 813 24.19 -26.85 -21.31
CA VAL A 813 23.46 -27.91 -22.04
C VAL A 813 22.53 -28.61 -21.06
N THR A 814 21.29 -28.70 -21.46
CA THR A 814 20.05 -29.40 -20.99
C THR A 814 19.21 -28.68 -20.00
#